data_a8227019e96cea7452853b30c3df3de5
#
_entry.id   a8227019e96cea7452853b30c3df3de5
#
_cell.length_a   1.000
_cell.length_b   1.000
_cell.length_c   1.000
_cell.angle_alpha   90.00
_cell.angle_beta   90.00
_cell.angle_gamma   90.00
#
_symmetry.space_group_name_H-M   'P 1'
#
loop_
_entity.id
_entity.type
_entity.pdbx_description
1 polymer ?
#
loop_
_entity_poly.entity_id
_entity_poly.type
_entity_poly.pdbx_seq_one_letter_code
_entity_poly.pdbx_strand_id
1 'polypeptide(L)'
;MPALSHVLFSGGILLTTFASAQITTCPGGERLVGPFNKQFLGICPGTDYYSPNINTVTNIATVDLCADQCAKYPGCSKASYNAGIKTCYLKGSPTSPTWFTTPDLATIRAANLDSCPTSERSIVTPDKKLLITCPGTDYYSPNINVFDNIASVDDCAAKCSTTQGCKVASYNGGIKTCYLKGSPTAPIWFQTAALATIRVGSSGSMTINCPQGARGITTGDGVPAVVCPNTDYYSPNIYNYGNVPSIDECANRCARIIGCLIASWDRNSKTCYLKGNPTNPTQISTPALDTVQLSVQGSNRPGLPSPPMGPLPQYPGVGNNPGKWGAVFKLPVIPVAGYVVPEWPEARRMMVWSAWAANKFSLWSPPNGYTQFVEYNYNTGTASARTVANTGHDMFCPGVSSLQDGRIVITGGTNAEVVSIYNPADGTFSRAADMKIGRGYQTSVTLSNGKVFTIGGAFTGTRANKVGEIYDSKTNTWTLLPEARSGPILTSNDWEGDWRTDNHAWLFSWTDGSVFHAGPSMAMNWIGTSGQGSIQPAGIRDPEADAMCGIHVMYDAVAGKIFSAGGSQSYTASPATSRAHIISITKAFTNASVERLPDMLDPRGFSNVVVLPNGQLLITGGQRVSRVFQDDDSVLAAELFDPPSKTFRRLAAAKTPRNYHAISLLLADGTVFTGGGGMCGNLAPGEDDTGCDRAVDHQDGEIFSPPYLFNDDMTPAQRPIIFAVNSPGFQDGRVAKAGSTITVFMNYPTEHTLALVRMGSVTHSVNSDQRRIPLNNVRTNAAHTVTLPTDSGILLPGYYYLFAMNDKGVPSVARTLQITL
;
A
#
# COMPACT_ATOMS: atom_id res chain seq x y z
N MET A 1 -10.89 -33.76 38.72
CA MET A 1 -12.22 -33.59 39.32
C MET A 1 -12.05 -33.33 40.81
N PRO A 2 -12.39 -32.14 41.27
CA PRO A 2 -13.38 -32.03 42.28
C PRO A 2 -14.44 -30.99 41.96
N ALA A 3 -15.64 -31.24 42.49
CA ALA A 3 -16.88 -30.58 42.21
C ALA A 3 -16.94 -29.15 42.78
N LEU A 4 -17.47 -28.20 42.01
CA LEU A 4 -17.94 -26.93 42.51
C LEU A 4 -19.31 -27.12 43.15
N SER A 5 -19.35 -26.89 44.44
CA SER A 5 -20.57 -26.86 45.23
C SER A 5 -21.43 -25.64 44.86
N HIS A 6 -22.62 -25.91 44.37
CA HIS A 6 -23.70 -24.95 44.29
C HIS A 6 -24.20 -24.62 45.69
N VAL A 7 -24.13 -23.35 46.07
CA VAL A 7 -24.91 -22.87 47.22
C VAL A 7 -26.28 -22.43 46.70
N LEU A 8 -27.28 -23.26 46.93
CA LEU A 8 -28.70 -22.92 46.77
C LEU A 8 -29.15 -22.16 48.02
N PHE A 9 -29.54 -20.90 47.88
CA PHE A 9 -30.38 -20.21 48.85
C PHE A 9 -31.83 -20.31 48.39
N SER A 10 -32.61 -21.08 49.13
CA SER A 10 -34.07 -21.11 49.07
C SER A 10 -34.62 -19.98 49.95
N GLY A 11 -35.33 -19.06 49.40
CA GLY A 11 -36.07 -18.03 50.09
C GLY A 11 -37.19 -17.46 49.22
N GLY A 12 -38.40 -17.59 49.71
CA GLY A 12 -39.70 -17.48 49.09
C GLY A 12 -40.00 -16.37 48.12
N ILE A 13 -40.81 -16.74 47.19
CA ILE A 13 -41.34 -15.98 46.07
C ILE A 13 -42.38 -14.96 46.50
N LEU A 14 -42.24 -13.69 46.20
CA LEU A 14 -43.34 -12.78 45.93
C LEU A 14 -43.15 -12.26 44.46
N LEU A 15 -44.00 -12.76 43.59
CA LEU A 15 -44.10 -12.28 42.22
C LEU A 15 -44.75 -10.87 42.22
N THR A 16 -43.96 -9.84 42.05
CA THR A 16 -44.44 -8.59 41.49
C THR A 16 -43.74 -8.36 40.14
N THR A 17 -44.54 -8.29 39.12
CA THR A 17 -44.12 -7.96 37.76
C THR A 17 -43.50 -6.56 37.72
N PHE A 18 -42.20 -6.47 37.78
CA PHE A 18 -41.49 -5.24 37.40
C PHE A 18 -40.99 -5.41 35.96
N ALA A 19 -41.47 -4.53 35.10
CA ALA A 19 -40.89 -4.32 33.79
C ALA A 19 -39.39 -4.00 33.98
N SER A 20 -38.50 -4.87 33.49
CA SER A 20 -37.05 -4.67 33.56
C SER A 20 -36.65 -3.49 32.67
N ALA A 21 -36.51 -2.32 33.27
CA ALA A 21 -35.70 -1.26 32.65
C ALA A 21 -34.27 -1.80 32.51
N GLN A 22 -33.76 -1.94 31.30
CA GLN A 22 -32.35 -2.24 31.06
C GLN A 22 -31.50 -1.12 31.66
N ILE A 23 -30.78 -1.41 32.73
CA ILE A 23 -29.82 -0.47 33.33
C ILE A 23 -28.58 -0.50 32.40
N THR A 24 -28.42 0.54 31.59
CA THR A 24 -27.29 0.71 30.68
C THR A 24 -26.11 1.47 31.28
N THR A 25 -26.27 1.96 32.53
CA THR A 25 -25.31 2.78 33.27
C THR A 25 -24.76 2.10 34.51
N CYS A 26 -23.56 2.45 34.92
CA CYS A 26 -22.90 1.96 36.12
C CYS A 26 -23.62 2.46 37.39
N PRO A 27 -24.17 1.62 38.26
CA PRO A 27 -25.00 2.07 39.40
C PRO A 27 -24.26 2.83 40.51
N GLY A 28 -22.96 2.64 40.66
CA GLY A 28 -22.12 3.21 41.72
C GLY A 28 -21.14 4.31 41.27
N GLY A 29 -21.32 4.84 40.07
CA GLY A 29 -20.37 5.73 39.46
C GLY A 29 -19.23 4.97 38.77
N GLU A 30 -18.77 5.49 37.63
CA GLU A 30 -17.73 4.87 36.80
C GLU A 30 -16.41 5.59 36.95
N ARG A 31 -15.30 4.85 37.13
CA ARG A 31 -13.94 5.36 37.13
C ARG A 31 -13.22 4.88 35.89
N LEU A 32 -12.67 5.79 35.09
CA LEU A 32 -11.85 5.45 33.92
C LEU A 32 -10.43 5.08 34.33
N VAL A 33 -9.87 4.05 33.74
CA VAL A 33 -8.50 3.58 33.92
C VAL A 33 -7.86 3.28 32.55
N GLY A 34 -6.55 3.38 32.50
CA GLY A 34 -5.79 3.18 31.28
C GLY A 34 -5.00 4.42 30.86
N PRO A 35 -4.48 4.45 29.61
CA PRO A 35 -4.75 3.47 28.54
C PRO A 35 -4.01 2.16 28.72
N PHE A 36 -4.74 1.04 28.61
CA PHE A 36 -4.17 -0.28 28.51
C PHE A 36 -4.36 -0.77 27.07
N ASN A 37 -3.28 -1.16 26.40
CA ASN A 37 -3.32 -1.59 25.00
C ASN A 37 -4.14 -0.63 24.10
N LYS A 38 -3.89 0.68 24.22
CA LYS A 38 -4.60 1.75 23.49
C LYS A 38 -6.09 1.95 23.84
N GLN A 39 -6.62 1.30 24.87
CA GLN A 39 -8.00 1.42 25.31
C GLN A 39 -8.12 1.97 26.73
N PHE A 40 -9.08 2.87 26.93
CA PHE A 40 -9.53 3.22 28.26
C PHE A 40 -10.68 2.29 28.67
N LEU A 41 -10.68 1.88 29.91
CA LEU A 41 -11.70 0.99 30.45
C LEU A 41 -12.43 1.67 31.63
N GLY A 42 -13.75 1.52 31.66
CA GLY A 42 -14.57 1.98 32.77
C GLY A 42 -14.68 0.92 33.85
N ILE A 43 -14.33 1.25 35.08
CA ILE A 43 -14.52 0.40 36.24
C ILE A 43 -15.80 0.81 36.98
N CYS A 44 -16.70 -0.15 37.16
CA CYS A 44 -17.91 -0.02 37.99
C CYS A 44 -17.71 -0.76 39.33
N PRO A 45 -17.39 -0.05 40.42
CA PRO A 45 -17.23 -0.69 41.72
C PRO A 45 -18.54 -1.32 42.22
N GLY A 46 -18.45 -2.47 42.94
CA GLY A 46 -19.59 -3.12 43.54
C GLY A 46 -20.57 -3.73 42.55
N THR A 47 -20.12 -4.06 41.34
CA THR A 47 -20.98 -4.65 40.31
C THR A 47 -20.37 -5.92 39.69
N ASP A 48 -21.20 -6.79 39.18
CA ASP A 48 -20.80 -7.90 38.31
C ASP A 48 -21.65 -7.92 37.05
N TYR A 49 -21.11 -8.59 36.03
CA TYR A 49 -21.75 -8.71 34.73
C TYR A 49 -21.96 -10.16 34.37
N TYR A 50 -23.22 -10.57 34.24
CA TYR A 50 -23.53 -11.94 33.92
C TYR A 50 -23.33 -12.23 32.44
N SER A 51 -22.20 -12.84 32.13
CA SER A 51 -21.88 -13.36 30.79
C SER A 51 -20.83 -14.48 30.94
N PRO A 52 -20.77 -15.44 30.01
CA PRO A 52 -19.75 -16.49 30.08
C PRO A 52 -18.33 -15.92 30.09
N ASN A 53 -17.47 -16.49 30.93
CA ASN A 53 -16.07 -16.14 30.95
C ASN A 53 -15.38 -16.72 29.70
N ILE A 54 -14.68 -15.89 28.97
CA ILE A 54 -13.80 -16.33 27.89
C ILE A 54 -12.41 -16.73 28.41
N ASN A 55 -12.02 -16.20 29.58
CA ASN A 55 -10.84 -16.61 30.34
C ASN A 55 -10.96 -16.19 31.81
N THR A 56 -10.11 -16.78 32.67
CA THR A 56 -10.01 -16.42 34.08
C THR A 56 -8.55 -16.33 34.47
N VAL A 57 -8.14 -15.19 35.03
CA VAL A 57 -6.76 -14.91 35.44
C VAL A 57 -6.73 -14.75 36.96
N THR A 58 -5.95 -15.57 37.65
CA THR A 58 -5.81 -15.57 39.12
C THR A 58 -4.56 -14.80 39.55
N ASN A 59 -4.46 -14.47 40.83
CA ASN A 59 -3.36 -13.72 41.46
C ASN A 59 -3.21 -12.28 40.90
N ILE A 60 -4.29 -11.66 40.47
CA ILE A 60 -4.34 -10.29 40.04
C ILE A 60 -4.49 -9.38 41.27
N ALA A 61 -3.52 -8.51 41.50
CA ALA A 61 -3.44 -7.73 42.74
C ALA A 61 -4.50 -6.60 42.83
N THR A 62 -4.91 -6.04 41.70
CA THR A 62 -5.82 -4.89 41.65
C THR A 62 -6.81 -4.99 40.49
N VAL A 63 -7.90 -4.24 40.56
CA VAL A 63 -8.89 -4.13 39.50
C VAL A 63 -8.28 -3.49 38.23
N ASP A 64 -7.32 -2.59 38.39
CA ASP A 64 -6.62 -1.92 37.27
C ASP A 64 -5.76 -2.92 36.48
N LEU A 65 -5.10 -3.87 37.16
CA LEU A 65 -4.40 -4.97 36.50
C LEU A 65 -5.35 -5.94 35.81
N CYS A 66 -6.55 -6.14 36.33
CA CYS A 66 -7.60 -6.91 35.65
C CYS A 66 -8.08 -6.19 34.40
N ALA A 67 -8.22 -4.87 34.44
CA ALA A 67 -8.51 -4.05 33.26
C ALA A 67 -7.42 -4.18 32.18
N ASP A 68 -6.15 -4.12 32.60
CA ASP A 68 -5.01 -4.34 31.69
C ASP A 68 -5.02 -5.73 31.04
N GLN A 69 -5.37 -6.77 31.81
CA GLN A 69 -5.52 -8.13 31.27
C GLN A 69 -6.66 -8.22 30.26
N CYS A 70 -7.79 -7.58 30.51
CA CYS A 70 -8.91 -7.55 29.56
C CYS A 70 -8.52 -6.82 28.27
N ALA A 71 -7.85 -5.68 28.38
CA ALA A 71 -7.40 -4.90 27.22
C ALA A 71 -6.40 -5.67 26.32
N LYS A 72 -5.63 -6.59 26.90
CA LYS A 72 -4.65 -7.43 26.18
C LYS A 72 -5.21 -8.74 25.64
N TYR A 73 -6.37 -9.18 26.13
CA TYR A 73 -6.92 -10.48 25.75
C TYR A 73 -7.86 -10.38 24.54
N PRO A 74 -7.61 -11.09 23.43
CA PRO A 74 -8.46 -11.04 22.25
C PRO A 74 -9.91 -11.44 22.56
N GLY A 75 -10.85 -10.59 22.15
CA GLY A 75 -12.28 -10.81 22.37
C GLY A 75 -12.80 -10.42 23.76
N CYS A 76 -11.95 -9.90 24.66
CA CYS A 76 -12.41 -9.37 25.94
C CYS A 76 -13.03 -7.99 25.74
N SER A 77 -14.33 -7.87 25.99
CA SER A 77 -15.06 -6.61 25.96
C SER A 77 -15.47 -6.14 27.36
N LYS A 78 -15.44 -7.04 28.34
CA LYS A 78 -15.75 -6.80 29.75
C LYS A 78 -14.96 -7.74 30.65
N ALA A 79 -14.75 -7.34 31.90
CA ALA A 79 -14.20 -8.23 32.90
C ALA A 79 -14.84 -7.94 34.27
N SER A 80 -14.91 -8.96 35.08
CA SER A 80 -15.29 -8.80 36.51
C SER A 80 -14.10 -9.14 37.38
N TYR A 81 -13.80 -8.30 38.37
CA TYR A 81 -12.69 -8.51 39.28
C TYR A 81 -13.19 -8.79 40.70
N ASN A 82 -12.80 -9.91 41.27
CA ASN A 82 -13.06 -10.25 42.67
C ASN A 82 -11.80 -9.95 43.50
N ALA A 83 -11.88 -8.90 44.33
CA ALA A 83 -10.78 -8.47 45.18
C ALA A 83 -10.48 -9.48 46.32
N GLY A 84 -11.47 -10.19 46.84
CA GLY A 84 -11.28 -11.15 47.92
C GLY A 84 -10.42 -12.36 47.55
N ILE A 85 -10.59 -12.88 46.34
CA ILE A 85 -9.82 -14.01 45.83
C ILE A 85 -8.78 -13.57 44.73
N LYS A 86 -8.62 -12.29 44.49
CA LYS A 86 -7.68 -11.70 43.51
C LYS A 86 -7.79 -12.30 42.11
N THR A 87 -9.01 -12.48 41.63
CA THR A 87 -9.31 -13.16 40.37
C THR A 87 -10.03 -12.22 39.40
N CYS A 88 -9.59 -12.22 38.18
CA CYS A 88 -10.12 -11.48 37.04
C CYS A 88 -10.83 -12.44 36.07
N TYR A 89 -12.11 -12.22 35.83
CA TYR A 89 -12.95 -12.99 34.91
C TYR A 89 -13.11 -12.19 33.60
N LEU A 90 -12.44 -12.60 32.55
CA LEU A 90 -12.51 -11.95 31.25
C LEU A 90 -13.76 -12.45 30.51
N LYS A 91 -14.53 -11.54 29.94
CA LYS A 91 -15.82 -11.80 29.30
C LYS A 91 -15.88 -11.22 27.91
N GLY A 92 -16.48 -11.96 26.98
CA GLY A 92 -16.78 -11.50 25.63
C GLY A 92 -17.98 -10.55 25.56
N SER A 93 -18.40 -10.21 24.34
CA SER A 93 -19.60 -9.37 24.13
C SER A 93 -20.85 -10.18 24.37
N PRO A 94 -21.63 -9.91 25.41
CA PRO A 94 -22.89 -10.62 25.67
C PRO A 94 -24.03 -10.09 24.80
N THR A 95 -24.87 -10.96 24.35
CA THR A 95 -26.10 -10.63 23.58
C THR A 95 -27.19 -9.96 24.43
N SER A 96 -27.13 -10.11 25.76
CA SER A 96 -28.09 -9.53 26.71
C SER A 96 -27.41 -9.30 28.06
N PRO A 97 -26.82 -8.11 28.30
CA PRO A 97 -26.10 -7.83 29.52
C PRO A 97 -27.05 -7.57 30.69
N THR A 98 -26.83 -8.24 31.83
CA THR A 98 -27.54 -7.97 33.06
C THR A 98 -26.56 -7.52 34.14
N TRP A 99 -26.76 -6.33 34.70
CA TRP A 99 -26.01 -5.81 35.84
C TRP A 99 -26.65 -6.27 37.16
N PHE A 100 -25.85 -6.63 38.12
CA PHE A 100 -26.28 -6.79 39.50
C PHE A 100 -25.21 -6.28 40.47
N THR A 101 -25.64 -5.85 41.63
CA THR A 101 -24.77 -5.22 42.63
C THR A 101 -24.21 -6.29 43.55
N THR A 102 -22.90 -6.26 43.81
CA THR A 102 -22.21 -7.11 44.79
C THR A 102 -21.00 -6.36 45.35
N PRO A 103 -20.78 -6.36 46.68
CA PRO A 103 -19.75 -5.56 47.33
C PRO A 103 -18.32 -6.02 46.96
N ASP A 104 -18.13 -7.26 46.53
CA ASP A 104 -16.80 -7.85 46.35
C ASP A 104 -16.30 -7.82 44.89
N LEU A 105 -17.12 -7.34 43.97
CA LEU A 105 -16.80 -7.35 42.55
C LEU A 105 -16.81 -5.94 41.95
N ALA A 106 -15.89 -5.70 41.02
CA ALA A 106 -15.91 -4.52 40.15
C ALA A 106 -15.91 -4.97 38.70
N THR A 107 -16.83 -4.44 37.92
CA THR A 107 -16.88 -4.72 36.47
C THR A 107 -16.08 -3.68 35.71
N ILE A 108 -15.34 -4.18 34.74
CA ILE A 108 -14.51 -3.41 33.82
C ILE A 108 -15.10 -3.58 32.43
N ARG A 109 -15.34 -2.48 31.74
CA ARG A 109 -15.80 -2.48 30.34
C ARG A 109 -14.97 -1.55 29.49
N ALA A 110 -14.88 -1.80 28.21
CA ALA A 110 -14.39 -0.81 27.27
C ALA A 110 -15.30 0.42 27.37
N ALA A 111 -14.68 1.59 27.56
CA ALA A 111 -15.44 2.84 27.59
C ALA A 111 -16.04 3.05 26.19
N ASN A 112 -17.36 2.94 26.09
CA ASN A 112 -18.05 3.30 24.87
C ASN A 112 -18.10 4.84 24.84
N LEU A 113 -17.34 5.44 23.92
CA LEU A 113 -17.17 6.88 23.79
C LEU A 113 -18.47 7.62 23.44
N ASP A 114 -19.54 6.88 23.20
CA ASP A 114 -20.87 7.42 22.93
C ASP A 114 -21.74 7.59 24.18
N SER A 115 -21.27 7.21 25.36
CA SER A 115 -22.02 7.35 26.60
C SER A 115 -21.46 8.44 27.51
N CYS A 116 -22.36 9.24 28.07
CA CYS A 116 -22.07 10.26 29.08
C CYS A 116 -21.60 9.61 30.40
N PRO A 117 -20.46 10.04 30.99
CA PRO A 117 -19.98 9.48 32.26
C PRO A 117 -20.81 9.86 33.49
N THR A 118 -21.72 10.81 33.36
CA THR A 118 -22.67 11.24 34.41
C THR A 118 -24.11 11.03 33.93
N SER A 119 -25.08 11.42 34.68
CA SER A 119 -26.50 11.29 34.29
C SER A 119 -26.80 12.15 33.06
N GLU A 120 -27.30 11.53 32.00
CA GLU A 120 -27.73 12.23 30.79
C GLU A 120 -29.09 12.92 31.00
N ARG A 121 -29.23 14.14 30.45
CA ARG A 121 -30.50 14.84 30.33
C ARG A 121 -30.79 15.18 28.87
N SER A 122 -31.98 14.83 28.41
CA SER A 122 -32.45 15.16 27.07
C SER A 122 -33.00 16.58 27.03
N ILE A 123 -32.65 17.32 25.97
CA ILE A 123 -33.17 18.66 25.69
C ILE A 123 -33.83 18.62 24.30
N VAL A 124 -35.07 19.14 24.23
CA VAL A 124 -35.73 19.40 22.95
C VAL A 124 -35.54 20.87 22.62
N THR A 125 -34.84 21.16 21.55
CA THR A 125 -34.54 22.51 21.08
C THR A 125 -35.78 23.15 20.40
N PRO A 126 -35.85 24.49 20.28
CA PRO A 126 -36.97 25.17 19.62
C PRO A 126 -37.20 24.72 18.18
N ASP A 127 -36.18 24.26 17.46
CA ASP A 127 -36.23 23.66 16.12
C ASP A 127 -36.60 22.16 16.13
N LYS A 128 -37.08 21.65 17.26
CA LYS A 128 -37.58 20.28 17.50
C LYS A 128 -36.52 19.18 17.36
N LYS A 129 -35.26 19.48 17.50
CA LYS A 129 -34.19 18.47 17.58
C LYS A 129 -34.01 17.99 19.01
N LEU A 130 -33.80 16.70 19.18
CA LEU A 130 -33.46 16.09 20.46
C LEU A 130 -31.95 16.11 20.66
N LEU A 131 -31.46 16.75 21.71
CA LEU A 131 -30.06 16.80 22.12
C LEU A 131 -29.89 16.17 23.49
N ILE A 132 -28.70 15.67 23.79
CA ILE A 132 -28.36 15.05 25.06
C ILE A 132 -27.30 15.92 25.74
N THR A 133 -27.49 16.26 27.01
CA THR A 133 -26.52 16.99 27.83
C THR A 133 -25.92 16.09 28.87
N CYS A 134 -24.65 16.29 29.14
CA CYS A 134 -23.86 15.60 30.15
C CYS A 134 -23.34 16.63 31.17
N PRO A 135 -24.01 16.84 32.31
CA PRO A 135 -23.57 17.79 33.31
C PRO A 135 -22.18 17.44 33.89
N GLY A 136 -21.40 18.43 34.24
CA GLY A 136 -20.10 18.27 34.86
C GLY A 136 -19.03 17.66 33.92
N THR A 137 -19.22 17.78 32.62
CA THR A 137 -18.29 17.26 31.63
C THR A 137 -17.90 18.31 30.62
N ASP A 138 -16.74 18.17 30.03
CA ASP A 138 -16.34 18.90 28.82
C ASP A 138 -15.94 17.93 27.73
N TYR A 139 -16.00 18.41 26.51
CA TYR A 139 -15.70 17.68 25.32
C TYR A 139 -14.57 18.38 24.58
N TYR A 140 -13.43 17.74 24.52
CA TYR A 140 -12.25 18.34 23.90
C TYR A 140 -12.31 18.20 22.37
N SER A 141 -12.63 19.26 21.72
CA SER A 141 -12.69 19.39 20.27
C SER A 141 -12.65 20.87 19.90
N PRO A 142 -12.18 21.27 18.72
CA PRO A 142 -12.11 22.68 18.36
C PRO A 142 -13.45 23.35 18.33
N ASN A 143 -13.44 24.60 18.72
CA ASN A 143 -14.61 25.45 18.59
C ASN A 143 -14.78 25.88 17.13
N ILE A 144 -15.95 25.61 16.57
CA ILE A 144 -16.36 26.18 15.28
C ILE A 144 -16.96 27.58 15.49
N ASN A 145 -17.49 27.83 16.70
CA ASN A 145 -17.96 29.13 17.14
C ASN A 145 -18.01 29.21 18.68
N VAL A 146 -18.01 30.40 19.19
CA VAL A 146 -18.14 30.70 20.63
C VAL A 146 -19.17 31.78 20.81
N PHE A 147 -20.08 31.60 21.78
CA PHE A 147 -21.10 32.57 22.14
C PHE A 147 -21.01 32.88 23.62
N ASP A 148 -20.81 34.15 23.96
CA ASP A 148 -20.82 34.66 25.35
C ASP A 148 -22.23 35.12 25.78
N ASN A 149 -22.41 35.28 27.07
CA ASN A 149 -23.67 35.68 27.67
C ASN A 149 -24.86 34.73 27.40
N ILE A 150 -24.59 33.45 27.24
CA ILE A 150 -25.60 32.41 27.12
C ILE A 150 -26.16 32.08 28.50
N ALA A 151 -27.47 32.17 28.66
CA ALA A 151 -28.09 32.08 29.99
C ALA A 151 -28.09 30.67 30.58
N SER A 152 -28.22 29.64 29.71
CA SER A 152 -28.36 28.24 30.15
C SER A 152 -27.71 27.25 29.18
N VAL A 153 -27.57 26.03 29.67
CA VAL A 153 -27.13 24.87 28.82
C VAL A 153 -28.15 24.62 27.69
N ASP A 154 -29.44 24.88 27.94
CA ASP A 154 -30.50 24.67 26.95
C ASP A 154 -30.39 25.71 25.82
N ASP A 155 -30.06 26.98 26.16
CA ASP A 155 -29.77 28.02 25.16
C ASP A 155 -28.52 27.70 24.34
N CYS A 156 -27.50 27.12 24.96
CA CYS A 156 -26.31 26.63 24.27
C CYS A 156 -26.67 25.50 23.31
N ALA A 157 -27.53 24.58 23.75
CA ALA A 157 -28.05 23.50 22.87
C ALA A 157 -28.84 24.07 21.70
N ALA A 158 -29.67 25.07 21.90
CA ALA A 158 -30.41 25.75 20.83
C ALA A 158 -29.48 26.44 19.83
N LYS A 159 -28.37 27.02 20.27
CA LYS A 159 -27.34 27.60 19.40
C LYS A 159 -26.65 26.50 18.56
N CYS A 160 -26.31 25.39 19.18
CA CYS A 160 -25.70 24.27 18.47
C CYS A 160 -26.65 23.68 17.42
N SER A 161 -27.93 23.48 17.74
CA SER A 161 -28.93 22.91 16.83
C SER A 161 -29.13 23.71 15.54
N THR A 162 -28.98 25.04 15.63
CA THR A 162 -29.17 25.98 14.52
C THR A 162 -27.87 26.36 13.80
N THR A 163 -26.71 26.02 14.34
CA THR A 163 -25.42 26.34 13.71
C THR A 163 -24.94 25.18 12.81
N GLN A 164 -24.75 25.51 11.53
CA GLN A 164 -24.27 24.54 10.56
C GLN A 164 -22.89 23.97 10.96
N GLY A 165 -22.75 22.65 10.96
CA GLY A 165 -21.53 21.96 11.35
C GLY A 165 -21.39 21.73 12.86
N CYS A 166 -22.25 22.25 13.71
CA CYS A 166 -22.22 21.95 15.14
C CYS A 166 -22.72 20.53 15.42
N LYS A 167 -21.89 19.75 16.07
CA LYS A 167 -22.16 18.36 16.43
C LYS A 167 -22.07 18.12 17.93
N VAL A 168 -21.27 18.93 18.61
CA VAL A 168 -21.09 18.94 20.06
C VAL A 168 -20.98 20.39 20.51
N ALA A 169 -21.42 20.70 21.72
CA ALA A 169 -21.13 21.97 22.34
C ALA A 169 -20.76 21.76 23.81
N SER A 170 -19.89 22.65 24.34
CA SER A 170 -19.61 22.70 25.77
C SER A 170 -20.13 24.04 26.34
N TYR A 171 -20.85 23.98 27.43
CA TYR A 171 -21.37 25.15 28.10
C TYR A 171 -20.68 25.34 29.43
N ASN A 172 -20.08 26.52 29.62
CA ASN A 172 -19.51 26.93 30.92
C ASN A 172 -20.48 27.86 31.64
N GLY A 173 -21.16 27.32 32.63
CA GLY A 173 -22.14 28.07 33.44
C GLY A 173 -21.53 29.17 34.31
N GLY A 174 -20.25 29.08 34.69
CA GLY A 174 -19.54 30.07 35.50
C GLY A 174 -19.28 31.38 34.76
N ILE A 175 -18.93 31.32 33.49
CA ILE A 175 -18.67 32.47 32.61
C ILE A 175 -19.75 32.69 31.55
N LYS A 176 -20.81 31.89 31.57
CA LYS A 176 -21.95 31.94 30.65
C LYS A 176 -21.55 31.87 29.17
N THR A 177 -20.58 31.02 28.82
CA THR A 177 -20.06 30.89 27.46
C THR A 177 -20.40 29.53 26.91
N CYS A 178 -20.84 29.49 25.66
CA CYS A 178 -21.18 28.31 24.86
C CYS A 178 -20.13 28.10 23.76
N TYR A 179 -19.46 27.01 23.80
CA TYR A 179 -18.44 26.60 22.82
C TYR A 179 -19.04 25.60 21.86
N LEU A 180 -19.35 25.98 20.63
CA LEU A 180 -19.84 25.11 19.60
C LEU A 180 -18.68 24.37 18.93
N LYS A 181 -18.82 23.08 18.79
CA LYS A 181 -17.75 22.20 18.29
C LYS A 181 -18.26 21.38 17.11
N GLY A 182 -17.37 21.15 16.13
CA GLY A 182 -17.61 20.26 15.03
C GLY A 182 -17.62 18.80 15.49
N SER A 183 -17.59 17.86 14.53
CA SER A 183 -17.49 16.43 14.87
C SER A 183 -16.07 16.03 15.21
N PRO A 184 -15.78 15.58 16.40
CA PRO A 184 -14.56 14.87 16.69
C PRO A 184 -14.67 13.43 16.18
N THR A 185 -13.61 12.93 15.62
CA THR A 185 -13.50 11.51 15.21
C THR A 185 -13.37 10.56 16.40
N ALA A 186 -13.03 11.07 17.59
CA ALA A 186 -13.09 10.33 18.85
C ALA A 186 -13.23 11.31 20.04
N PRO A 187 -14.37 11.36 20.67
CA PRO A 187 -14.64 12.27 21.76
C PRO A 187 -14.03 11.82 23.09
N ILE A 188 -13.52 12.75 23.85
CA ILE A 188 -13.04 12.54 25.20
C ILE A 188 -13.87 13.34 26.18
N TRP A 189 -14.32 12.61 27.20
CA TRP A 189 -14.97 13.17 28.34
C TRP A 189 -13.95 13.39 29.46
N PHE A 190 -13.89 14.61 30.02
CA PHE A 190 -13.25 14.80 31.32
C PHE A 190 -14.19 15.56 32.26
N GLN A 191 -14.09 15.21 33.52
CA GLN A 191 -14.94 15.78 34.54
C GLN A 191 -14.43 17.18 34.95
N THR A 192 -15.33 18.17 34.90
CA THR A 192 -15.09 19.52 35.40
C THR A 192 -16.38 20.09 36.00
N ALA A 193 -16.31 20.68 37.17
CA ALA A 193 -17.49 21.20 37.86
C ALA A 193 -18.17 22.41 37.18
N ALA A 194 -17.48 23.04 36.20
CA ALA A 194 -17.91 24.27 35.54
C ALA A 194 -18.51 24.08 34.14
N LEU A 195 -18.42 22.91 33.55
CA LEU A 195 -18.79 22.72 32.15
C LEU A 195 -19.85 21.62 31.96
N ALA A 196 -20.74 21.83 31.00
CA ALA A 196 -21.69 20.83 30.54
C ALA A 196 -21.55 20.66 29.00
N THR A 197 -21.54 19.44 28.54
CA THR A 197 -21.36 19.12 27.10
C THR A 197 -22.66 18.71 26.43
N ILE A 198 -22.86 19.15 25.22
CA ILE A 198 -24.06 18.95 24.39
C ILE A 198 -23.61 18.29 23.09
N ARG A 199 -24.27 17.22 22.66
CA ARG A 199 -23.92 16.50 21.43
C ARG A 199 -24.97 16.62 20.33
N VAL A 200 -24.47 16.75 19.11
CA VAL A 200 -25.23 16.53 17.84
C VAL A 200 -24.32 15.83 16.84
N GLY A 201 -24.73 14.70 16.29
CA GLY A 201 -23.94 13.74 15.45
C GLY A 201 -22.94 14.27 14.40
N SER A 202 -21.74 13.78 14.43
CA SER A 202 -20.49 13.65 13.61
C SER A 202 -19.81 14.79 12.78
N SER A 203 -18.48 14.89 12.91
CA SER A 203 -17.24 15.35 12.21
C SER A 203 -16.72 16.81 12.32
N GLY A 204 -15.40 17.00 12.61
CA GLY A 204 -14.64 18.27 12.56
C GLY A 204 -13.24 18.32 13.20
N SER A 205 -12.43 19.31 13.04
CA SER A 205 -10.97 19.44 13.24
C SER A 205 -10.51 20.18 14.52
N MET A 206 -9.26 20.01 15.00
CA MET A 206 -8.72 20.45 16.32
C MET A 206 -7.78 21.66 16.34
N THR A 207 -7.70 22.39 17.48
CA THR A 207 -6.64 23.40 17.82
C THR A 207 -6.07 23.17 19.23
N ILE A 208 -4.76 23.38 19.45
CA ILE A 208 -4.07 23.14 20.72
C ILE A 208 -3.51 24.46 21.28
N ASN A 209 -3.56 24.65 22.61
CA ASN A 209 -2.91 25.73 23.32
C ASN A 209 -1.69 25.24 24.10
N CYS A 210 -0.52 25.86 23.87
CA CYS A 210 0.71 25.56 24.62
C CYS A 210 0.66 26.20 26.04
N PRO A 211 0.83 25.42 27.12
CA PRO A 211 0.74 25.95 28.49
C PRO A 211 1.85 26.93 28.87
N GLN A 212 3.03 26.89 28.23
CA GLN A 212 4.21 27.68 28.59
C GLN A 212 4.76 28.52 27.42
N GLY A 213 3.88 29.00 26.57
CA GLY A 213 4.23 29.75 25.37
C GLY A 213 4.50 28.87 24.15
N ALA A 214 4.24 29.42 22.99
CA ALA A 214 4.32 28.74 21.73
C ALA A 214 5.36 29.39 20.81
N ARG A 215 6.14 28.56 20.09
CA ARG A 215 7.00 29.00 18.99
C ARG A 215 6.47 28.47 17.68
N GLY A 216 6.07 29.35 16.78
CA GLY A 216 5.75 28.94 15.39
C GLY A 216 7.02 28.58 14.64
N ILE A 217 6.97 27.49 13.86
CA ILE A 217 8.00 27.10 12.91
C ILE A 217 7.33 26.71 11.57
N THR A 218 8.13 26.73 10.52
CA THR A 218 7.72 26.13 9.23
C THR A 218 8.70 25.00 8.93
N THR A 219 8.18 23.81 8.69
CA THR A 219 9.02 22.66 8.34
C THR A 219 9.69 22.86 6.99
N GLY A 220 10.72 22.07 6.69
CA GLY A 220 11.40 22.11 5.41
C GLY A 220 10.48 21.87 4.20
N ASP A 221 9.35 21.22 4.41
CA ASP A 221 8.32 20.95 3.39
C ASP A 221 7.22 22.04 3.36
N GLY A 222 7.44 23.15 4.04
CA GLY A 222 6.52 24.30 4.04
C GLY A 222 5.29 24.12 4.95
N VAL A 223 5.24 23.11 5.81
CA VAL A 223 4.13 22.87 6.73
C VAL A 223 4.29 23.74 7.97
N PRO A 224 3.33 24.64 8.29
CA PRO A 224 3.35 25.37 9.53
C PRO A 224 3.18 24.44 10.74
N ALA A 225 3.95 24.65 11.79
CA ALA A 225 3.91 23.88 13.01
C ALA A 225 4.08 24.77 14.25
N VAL A 226 3.63 24.28 15.38
CA VAL A 226 3.77 24.97 16.69
C VAL A 226 4.57 24.07 17.62
N VAL A 227 5.63 24.60 18.19
CA VAL A 227 6.44 23.97 19.22
C VAL A 227 5.98 24.45 20.58
N CYS A 228 5.62 23.54 21.47
CA CYS A 228 5.31 23.77 22.88
C CYS A 228 6.48 23.30 23.75
N PRO A 229 7.29 24.19 24.33
CA PRO A 229 8.40 23.78 25.17
C PRO A 229 7.96 23.11 26.47
N ASN A 230 8.79 22.19 26.97
CA ASN A 230 8.58 21.49 28.25
C ASN A 230 7.23 20.80 28.37
N THR A 231 6.79 20.18 27.27
CA THR A 231 5.52 19.47 27.22
C THR A 231 5.69 18.11 26.55
N ASP A 232 4.85 17.17 26.91
CA ASP A 232 4.63 15.94 26.19
C ASP A 232 3.13 15.74 25.96
N TYR A 233 2.82 14.97 24.95
CA TYR A 233 1.47 14.47 24.69
C TYR A 233 1.40 12.99 24.98
N TYR A 234 0.52 12.62 25.88
CA TYR A 234 0.24 11.22 26.15
C TYR A 234 -0.66 10.66 25.05
N SER A 235 -0.03 10.03 24.08
CA SER A 235 -0.68 9.34 22.98
C SER A 235 0.27 8.26 22.48
N PRO A 236 -0.23 7.14 21.93
CA PRO A 236 0.63 6.10 21.38
C PRO A 236 1.58 6.67 20.34
N ASN A 237 2.83 6.24 20.39
CA ASN A 237 3.79 6.58 19.35
C ASN A 237 3.51 5.74 18.09
N ILE A 238 3.36 6.40 16.97
CA ILE A 238 3.33 5.72 15.67
C ILE A 238 4.74 5.31 15.24
N TYR A 239 5.74 6.09 15.65
CA TYR A 239 7.15 5.80 15.42
C TYR A 239 8.08 6.56 16.36
N ASN A 240 9.31 6.07 16.54
CA ASN A 240 10.35 6.72 17.33
C ASN A 240 11.65 6.81 16.51
N TYR A 241 12.25 7.99 16.47
CA TYR A 241 13.56 8.23 15.86
C TYR A 241 14.58 8.57 16.92
N GLY A 242 15.65 7.77 17.04
CA GLY A 242 16.84 8.13 17.81
C GLY A 242 17.75 9.09 17.04
N ASN A 243 18.66 9.75 17.77
CA ASN A 243 19.67 10.67 17.22
C ASN A 243 19.12 11.85 16.42
N VAL A 244 17.93 12.34 16.75
CA VAL A 244 17.32 13.52 16.12
C VAL A 244 17.91 14.78 16.75
N PRO A 245 18.59 15.66 16.01
CA PRO A 245 19.41 16.72 16.59
C PRO A 245 18.59 17.84 17.24
N SER A 246 17.36 18.08 16.78
CA SER A 246 16.52 19.20 17.25
C SER A 246 15.03 18.89 17.15
N ILE A 247 14.23 19.71 17.87
CA ILE A 247 12.76 19.68 17.77
C ILE A 247 12.29 20.07 16.37
N ASP A 248 13.00 20.94 15.67
CA ASP A 248 12.66 21.37 14.31
C ASP A 248 12.84 20.21 13.31
N GLU A 249 13.90 19.39 13.49
CA GLU A 249 14.07 18.16 12.72
C GLU A 249 13.02 17.10 13.09
N CYS A 250 12.63 17.01 14.35
CA CYS A 250 11.51 16.16 14.77
C CYS A 250 10.18 16.62 14.11
N ALA A 251 9.97 17.93 13.98
CA ALA A 251 8.82 18.49 13.25
C ALA A 251 8.86 18.14 11.76
N ASN A 252 10.03 18.25 11.12
CA ASN A 252 10.22 17.84 9.73
C ASN A 252 9.84 16.37 9.52
N ARG A 253 10.27 15.50 10.42
CA ARG A 253 9.92 14.07 10.36
C ARG A 253 8.44 13.83 10.57
N CYS A 254 7.81 14.52 11.52
CA CYS A 254 6.36 14.43 11.73
C CYS A 254 5.58 14.92 10.49
N ALA A 255 6.00 16.02 9.87
CA ALA A 255 5.34 16.57 8.68
C ALA A 255 5.34 15.61 7.47
N ARG A 256 6.30 14.70 7.42
CA ARG A 256 6.45 13.71 6.33
C ARG A 256 5.74 12.40 6.60
N ILE A 257 5.35 12.12 7.85
CA ILE A 257 4.66 10.86 8.21
C ILE A 257 3.15 11.06 8.14
N ILE A 258 2.50 10.25 7.28
CA ILE A 258 1.04 10.19 7.20
C ILE A 258 0.47 9.80 8.57
N GLY A 259 -0.49 10.58 9.04
CA GLY A 259 -1.10 10.37 10.35
C GLY A 259 -0.32 10.98 11.52
N CYS A 260 0.89 11.52 11.34
CA CYS A 260 1.55 12.28 12.38
C CYS A 260 1.00 13.71 12.45
N LEU A 261 0.44 14.06 13.59
CA LEU A 261 -0.01 15.43 13.88
C LEU A 261 0.77 16.07 15.01
N ILE A 262 1.29 15.25 15.89
CA ILE A 262 2.02 15.67 17.08
C ILE A 262 3.28 14.83 17.17
N ALA A 263 4.37 15.46 17.58
CA ALA A 263 5.58 14.77 17.97
C ALA A 263 6.12 15.34 19.28
N SER A 264 6.75 14.50 20.08
CA SER A 264 7.49 14.91 21.28
C SER A 264 8.96 14.62 21.06
N TRP A 265 9.82 15.57 21.39
CA TRP A 265 11.27 15.44 21.26
C TRP A 265 11.94 15.50 22.62
N ASP A 266 12.66 14.45 22.97
CA ASP A 266 13.45 14.37 24.20
C ASP A 266 14.85 14.96 23.96
N ARG A 267 15.14 16.05 24.66
CA ARG A 267 16.42 16.77 24.58
C ARG A 267 17.59 15.93 25.07
N ASN A 268 17.37 15.04 26.03
CA ASN A 268 18.43 14.26 26.66
C ASN A 268 18.82 13.05 25.82
N SER A 269 17.84 12.26 25.41
CA SER A 269 18.07 11.06 24.58
C SER A 269 18.14 11.38 23.08
N LYS A 270 17.87 12.62 22.66
CA LYS A 270 17.76 13.01 21.25
C LYS A 270 16.75 12.15 20.49
N THR A 271 15.69 11.72 21.15
CA THR A 271 14.65 10.88 20.56
C THR A 271 13.41 11.67 20.20
N CYS A 272 12.95 11.49 18.97
CA CYS A 272 11.71 12.05 18.44
C CYS A 272 10.62 10.98 18.46
N TYR A 273 9.56 11.22 19.21
CA TYR A 273 8.40 10.34 19.34
C TYR A 273 7.29 10.91 18.47
N LEU A 274 7.05 10.31 17.33
CA LEU A 274 5.96 10.67 16.45
C LEU A 274 4.65 10.04 16.93
N LYS A 275 3.62 10.86 17.01
CA LYS A 275 2.31 10.47 17.54
C LYS A 275 1.26 10.66 16.47
N GLY A 276 0.40 9.64 16.33
CA GLY A 276 -0.72 9.67 15.42
C GLY A 276 -1.74 10.73 15.77
N ASN A 277 -2.87 10.72 15.06
CA ASN A 277 -4.01 11.55 15.45
C ASN A 277 -4.42 11.15 16.87
N PRO A 278 -4.11 11.95 17.88
CA PRO A 278 -4.44 11.55 19.23
C PRO A 278 -5.95 11.65 19.38
N THR A 279 -6.57 10.52 19.55
CA THR A 279 -7.97 10.46 19.96
C THR A 279 -8.14 11.12 21.34
N ASN A 280 -7.02 11.36 22.04
CA ASN A 280 -7.00 11.93 23.38
C ASN A 280 -5.67 12.57 23.76
N PRO A 281 -5.32 13.76 23.23
CA PRO A 281 -4.08 14.40 23.64
C PRO A 281 -4.20 14.95 25.08
N THR A 282 -3.61 14.26 26.04
CA THR A 282 -3.35 14.85 27.35
C THR A 282 -1.97 15.47 27.31
N GLN A 283 -1.92 16.79 27.42
CA GLN A 283 -0.65 17.52 27.51
C GLN A 283 -0.11 17.41 28.93
N ILE A 284 1.15 17.00 29.05
CA ILE A 284 1.85 16.87 30.32
C ILE A 284 3.00 17.87 30.33
N SER A 285 3.15 18.63 31.43
CA SER A 285 4.33 19.48 31.61
C SER A 285 5.51 18.64 32.09
N THR A 286 6.60 18.63 31.30
CA THR A 286 7.84 17.93 31.65
C THR A 286 9.07 18.70 31.18
N PRO A 287 10.10 18.89 32.01
CA PRO A 287 11.27 19.70 31.65
C PRO A 287 12.17 19.10 30.57
N ALA A 288 12.01 17.79 30.27
CA ALA A 288 12.89 17.06 29.36
C ALA A 288 12.37 16.99 27.92
N LEU A 289 11.10 17.25 27.69
CA LEU A 289 10.44 17.06 26.40
C LEU A 289 9.89 18.38 25.83
N ASP A 290 10.05 18.54 24.54
CA ASP A 290 9.35 19.56 23.74
C ASP A 290 8.37 18.86 22.81
N THR A 291 7.17 19.41 22.70
CA THR A 291 6.17 18.93 21.75
C THR A 291 6.07 19.86 20.56
N VAL A 292 6.00 19.26 19.37
CA VAL A 292 5.65 19.97 18.14
C VAL A 292 4.31 19.48 17.64
N GLN A 293 3.49 20.41 17.23
CA GLN A 293 2.21 20.13 16.57
C GLN A 293 2.19 20.79 15.21
N LEU A 294 1.79 20.00 14.21
CA LEU A 294 1.56 20.50 12.87
C LEU A 294 0.18 21.19 12.83
N SER A 295 0.13 22.36 12.18
CA SER A 295 -1.13 23.10 12.01
C SER A 295 -2.11 22.43 11.06
N VAL A 296 -1.66 21.45 10.29
CA VAL A 296 -2.46 20.64 9.35
C VAL A 296 -1.91 19.23 9.34
N GLN A 297 -2.78 18.22 9.27
CA GLN A 297 -2.37 16.87 8.89
C GLN A 297 -1.63 16.92 7.56
N GLY A 298 -0.57 16.15 7.42
CA GLY A 298 0.12 16.00 6.15
C GLY A 298 -0.80 15.52 4.99
N SER A 299 -2.00 15.01 5.31
CA SER A 299 -3.05 14.65 4.37
C SER A 299 -4.19 15.66 4.22
N ASN A 300 -4.28 16.68 5.12
CA ASN A 300 -5.30 17.71 5.05
C ASN A 300 -4.66 19.08 4.79
N ARG A 301 -4.20 19.31 3.56
CA ARG A 301 -4.15 20.70 3.08
C ARG A 301 -5.58 21.23 3.05
N PRO A 302 -5.88 22.40 3.65
CA PRO A 302 -7.18 23.03 3.45
C PRO A 302 -7.31 23.40 1.98
N GLY A 303 -8.34 22.91 1.38
CA GLY A 303 -8.69 23.23 0.02
C GLY A 303 -8.29 22.21 -1.01
N LEU A 304 -8.97 21.15 -0.94
CA LEU A 304 -9.83 20.64 -2.00
C LEU A 304 -10.71 19.62 -1.29
N PRO A 305 -12.01 19.83 -1.16
CA PRO A 305 -12.91 18.71 -0.88
C PRO A 305 -12.54 17.65 -1.92
N SER A 306 -12.47 16.37 -1.52
CA SER A 306 -12.57 15.30 -2.52
C SER A 306 -13.71 15.71 -3.42
N PRO A 307 -13.48 16.07 -4.69
CA PRO A 307 -14.58 16.49 -5.52
C PRO A 307 -15.55 15.33 -5.50
N PRO A 308 -16.88 15.56 -5.31
CA PRO A 308 -17.82 14.62 -5.85
C PRO A 308 -17.32 14.38 -7.26
N MET A 309 -17.23 13.12 -7.72
CA MET A 309 -16.75 12.81 -9.08
C MET A 309 -17.46 13.75 -10.06
N GLY A 310 -16.92 14.94 -10.17
CA GLY A 310 -17.24 15.89 -11.20
C GLY A 310 -16.80 15.30 -12.53
N PRO A 311 -17.19 15.86 -13.66
CA PRO A 311 -16.73 15.40 -14.94
C PRO A 311 -15.20 15.26 -14.85
N LEU A 312 -14.68 14.08 -15.23
CA LEU A 312 -13.26 13.74 -15.23
C LEU A 312 -12.44 14.95 -15.68
N PRO A 313 -11.33 15.30 -15.00
CA PRO A 313 -10.54 16.45 -15.36
C PRO A 313 -10.32 16.44 -16.88
N GLN A 314 -10.69 17.50 -17.57
CA GLN A 314 -10.33 17.65 -18.98
C GLN A 314 -8.83 17.88 -19.04
N TYR A 315 -8.10 16.89 -19.56
CA TYR A 315 -6.67 17.01 -19.80
C TYR A 315 -6.45 17.72 -21.15
N PRO A 316 -5.98 18.96 -21.18
CA PRO A 316 -5.69 19.63 -22.45
C PRO A 316 -4.55 18.92 -23.19
N GLY A 317 -4.60 18.94 -24.53
CA GLY A 317 -3.55 18.36 -25.37
C GLY A 317 -3.73 16.88 -25.72
N VAL A 318 -4.92 16.31 -25.51
CA VAL A 318 -5.29 14.98 -26.04
C VAL A 318 -5.55 15.13 -27.55
N GLY A 319 -4.73 14.42 -28.36
CA GLY A 319 -4.87 14.44 -29.83
C GLY A 319 -6.11 13.69 -30.34
N ASN A 320 -6.30 13.68 -31.66
CA ASN A 320 -7.48 13.08 -32.32
C ASN A 320 -7.61 11.56 -32.11
N ASN A 321 -6.52 10.85 -31.84
CA ASN A 321 -6.50 9.43 -31.54
C ASN A 321 -5.81 9.20 -30.17
N PRO A 322 -6.54 9.32 -29.05
CA PRO A 322 -5.99 9.19 -27.70
C PRO A 322 -5.89 7.75 -27.22
N GLY A 323 -6.25 6.75 -28.03
CA GLY A 323 -6.53 5.40 -27.55
C GLY A 323 -7.86 5.32 -26.79
N LYS A 324 -8.17 4.17 -26.21
CA LYS A 324 -9.47 3.94 -25.57
C LYS A 324 -9.37 3.02 -24.37
N TRP A 325 -9.90 3.45 -23.24
CA TRP A 325 -10.15 2.59 -22.09
C TRP A 325 -11.42 1.77 -22.26
N GLY A 326 -11.37 0.51 -21.91
CA GLY A 326 -12.53 -0.36 -21.76
C GLY A 326 -13.40 0.00 -20.55
N ALA A 327 -14.36 -0.85 -20.25
CA ALA A 327 -15.10 -0.75 -19.01
C ALA A 327 -14.24 -1.23 -17.82
N VAL A 328 -14.46 -0.63 -16.66
CA VAL A 328 -13.93 -1.16 -15.39
C VAL A 328 -14.64 -2.47 -15.08
N PHE A 329 -13.88 -3.52 -14.78
CA PHE A 329 -14.41 -4.82 -14.39
C PHE A 329 -13.86 -5.24 -13.03
N LYS A 330 -14.72 -5.84 -12.20
CA LYS A 330 -14.34 -6.30 -10.88
C LYS A 330 -13.51 -7.59 -10.95
N LEU A 331 -12.57 -7.69 -10.04
CA LEU A 331 -11.74 -8.88 -9.82
C LEU A 331 -11.98 -9.42 -8.41
N PRO A 332 -11.89 -10.74 -8.19
CA PRO A 332 -12.02 -11.32 -6.85
C PRO A 332 -10.92 -10.91 -5.85
N VAL A 333 -9.83 -10.32 -6.31
CA VAL A 333 -8.72 -9.82 -5.48
C VAL A 333 -8.31 -8.42 -5.93
N ILE A 334 -7.63 -7.65 -5.06
CA ILE A 334 -6.88 -6.47 -5.50
C ILE A 334 -5.60 -6.97 -6.18
N PRO A 335 -5.41 -6.73 -7.50
CA PRO A 335 -4.20 -7.19 -8.19
C PRO A 335 -2.98 -6.34 -7.84
N VAL A 336 -2.14 -6.81 -6.90
CA VAL A 336 -0.90 -6.15 -6.49
C VAL A 336 0.33 -6.72 -7.21
N ALA A 337 0.18 -7.91 -7.77
CA ALA A 337 1.16 -8.55 -8.63
C ALA A 337 0.45 -9.34 -9.73
N GLY A 338 1.14 -9.55 -10.84
CA GLY A 338 0.55 -10.22 -11.99
C GLY A 338 1.58 -10.84 -12.92
N TYR A 339 1.11 -11.81 -13.70
CA TYR A 339 1.91 -12.60 -14.62
C TYR A 339 1.05 -13.00 -15.81
N VAL A 340 1.59 -12.86 -17.02
CA VAL A 340 0.95 -13.41 -18.23
C VAL A 340 1.23 -14.90 -18.31
N VAL A 341 0.18 -15.72 -18.30
CA VAL A 341 0.28 -17.16 -18.41
C VAL A 341 0.62 -17.53 -19.87
N PRO A 342 1.79 -18.14 -20.14
CA PRO A 342 2.14 -18.49 -21.51
C PRO A 342 1.26 -19.64 -22.01
N GLU A 343 0.59 -19.41 -23.13
CA GLU A 343 -0.22 -20.39 -23.84
C GLU A 343 0.12 -20.34 -25.33
N TRP A 344 0.11 -21.48 -25.97
CA TRP A 344 0.32 -21.58 -27.40
C TRP A 344 -1.01 -21.89 -28.11
N PRO A 345 -1.30 -21.35 -29.29
CA PRO A 345 -0.48 -20.42 -30.09
C PRO A 345 -0.52 -18.96 -29.62
N GLU A 346 -1.38 -18.63 -28.69
CA GLU A 346 -1.66 -17.26 -28.22
C GLU A 346 -1.97 -17.30 -26.73
N ALA A 347 -1.33 -16.47 -25.95
CA ALA A 347 -1.67 -16.29 -24.54
C ALA A 347 -3.05 -15.60 -24.41
N ARG A 348 -3.89 -16.10 -23.51
CA ARG A 348 -5.26 -15.62 -23.30
C ARG A 348 -5.57 -15.35 -21.85
N ARG A 349 -4.68 -15.76 -20.95
CA ARG A 349 -4.88 -15.63 -19.51
C ARG A 349 -3.74 -14.85 -18.87
N MET A 350 -4.09 -14.12 -17.84
CA MET A 350 -3.16 -13.59 -16.86
C MET A 350 -3.54 -14.11 -15.47
N MET A 351 -2.55 -14.27 -14.62
CA MET A 351 -2.73 -14.54 -13.21
C MET A 351 -2.39 -13.29 -12.42
N VAL A 352 -3.26 -12.90 -11.49
CA VAL A 352 -3.05 -11.79 -10.57
C VAL A 352 -3.29 -12.25 -9.15
N TRP A 353 -2.63 -11.63 -8.18
CA TRP A 353 -2.80 -12.00 -6.78
C TRP A 353 -2.68 -10.80 -5.83
N SER A 354 -3.14 -11.03 -4.61
CA SER A 354 -3.09 -10.07 -3.51
C SER A 354 -2.15 -10.56 -2.39
N ALA A 355 -2.67 -10.77 -1.21
CA ALA A 355 -1.98 -11.32 -0.04
C ALA A 355 -2.75 -12.56 0.48
N TRP A 356 -2.58 -12.88 1.76
CA TRP A 356 -3.41 -13.88 2.46
C TRP A 356 -4.91 -13.57 2.37
N ALA A 357 -5.29 -12.30 2.34
CA ALA A 357 -6.65 -11.87 2.06
C ALA A 357 -6.78 -11.26 0.66
N ALA A 358 -7.99 -11.26 0.11
CA ALA A 358 -8.29 -10.78 -1.23
C ALA A 358 -8.11 -9.26 -1.39
N ASN A 359 -8.28 -8.50 -0.31
CA ASN A 359 -8.37 -7.05 -0.30
C ASN A 359 -7.66 -6.38 0.88
N LYS A 360 -6.83 -7.11 1.63
CA LYS A 360 -5.97 -6.53 2.66
C LYS A 360 -4.71 -7.36 2.87
N PHE A 361 -3.66 -6.73 3.36
CA PHE A 361 -2.44 -7.41 3.77
C PHE A 361 -2.22 -7.33 5.28
N SER A 362 -1.27 -8.10 5.78
CA SER A 362 -0.71 -7.95 7.12
C SER A 362 0.76 -8.33 7.05
N LEU A 363 1.63 -7.62 7.74
CA LEU A 363 3.03 -8.05 7.92
C LEU A 363 3.14 -9.32 8.79
N TRP A 364 2.05 -9.73 9.39
CA TRP A 364 1.92 -10.94 10.20
C TRP A 364 1.05 -11.93 9.45
N SER A 365 1.68 -12.70 8.57
CA SER A 365 0.99 -13.77 7.85
C SER A 365 0.34 -14.75 8.83
N PRO A 366 -0.84 -15.29 8.49
CA PRO A 366 -1.39 -16.41 9.24
C PRO A 366 -0.38 -17.56 9.35
N PRO A 367 -0.42 -18.36 10.43
CA PRO A 367 0.40 -19.56 10.52
C PRO A 367 0.29 -20.41 9.24
N ASN A 368 1.44 -20.83 8.69
CA ASN A 368 1.54 -21.57 7.43
C ASN A 368 1.19 -20.78 6.16
N GLY A 369 1.21 -19.48 6.15
CA GLY A 369 1.05 -18.61 4.98
C GLY A 369 0.16 -19.13 3.83
N TYR A 370 -0.56 -18.26 3.16
CA TYR A 370 -1.30 -18.58 1.93
C TYR A 370 -1.56 -17.30 1.13
N THR A 371 -1.95 -17.43 -0.13
CA THR A 371 -2.20 -16.27 -1.00
C THR A 371 -3.46 -16.45 -1.83
N GLN A 372 -4.20 -15.36 -2.05
CA GLN A 372 -5.38 -15.32 -2.90
C GLN A 372 -4.98 -14.98 -4.34
N PHE A 373 -5.30 -15.86 -5.29
CA PHE A 373 -5.01 -15.73 -6.71
C PHE A 373 -6.28 -15.68 -7.55
N VAL A 374 -6.17 -15.01 -8.70
CA VAL A 374 -7.18 -15.02 -9.75
C VAL A 374 -6.50 -15.30 -11.08
N GLU A 375 -6.98 -16.29 -11.82
CA GLU A 375 -6.73 -16.41 -13.25
C GLU A 375 -7.84 -15.67 -13.99
N TYR A 376 -7.46 -14.73 -14.83
CA TYR A 376 -8.38 -13.95 -15.64
C TYR A 376 -8.15 -14.22 -17.13
N ASN A 377 -9.17 -14.72 -17.81
CA ASN A 377 -9.16 -14.87 -19.25
C ASN A 377 -9.69 -13.59 -19.89
N TYR A 378 -8.79 -12.82 -20.49
CA TYR A 378 -9.16 -11.50 -21.05
C TYR A 378 -9.90 -11.58 -22.40
N ASN A 379 -9.93 -12.74 -23.06
CA ASN A 379 -10.74 -12.94 -24.27
C ASN A 379 -12.22 -13.19 -23.93
N THR A 380 -12.50 -13.86 -22.82
CA THR A 380 -13.87 -14.21 -22.39
C THR A 380 -14.38 -13.33 -21.27
N GLY A 381 -13.52 -12.56 -20.59
CA GLY A 381 -13.87 -11.77 -19.41
C GLY A 381 -14.13 -12.61 -18.16
N THR A 382 -13.71 -13.87 -18.13
CA THR A 382 -13.96 -14.77 -17.00
C THR A 382 -12.82 -14.78 -15.99
N ALA A 383 -13.17 -14.73 -14.71
CA ALA A 383 -12.24 -14.80 -13.58
C ALA A 383 -12.46 -16.09 -12.77
N SER A 384 -11.38 -16.78 -12.42
CA SER A 384 -11.38 -17.95 -11.53
C SER A 384 -10.49 -17.67 -10.34
N ALA A 385 -11.07 -17.59 -9.14
CA ALA A 385 -10.34 -17.35 -7.91
C ALA A 385 -9.94 -18.64 -7.20
N ARG A 386 -8.79 -18.64 -6.56
CA ARG A 386 -8.34 -19.75 -5.70
C ARG A 386 -7.41 -19.27 -4.58
N THR A 387 -7.40 -20.03 -3.49
CA THR A 387 -6.43 -19.88 -2.40
C THR A 387 -5.30 -20.88 -2.61
N VAL A 388 -4.06 -20.39 -2.56
CA VAL A 388 -2.85 -21.23 -2.62
C VAL A 388 -2.24 -21.30 -1.22
N ALA A 389 -2.45 -22.43 -0.55
CA ALA A 389 -1.98 -22.68 0.83
C ALA A 389 -0.90 -23.77 0.91
N ASN A 390 -0.80 -24.61 -0.12
CA ASN A 390 0.08 -25.79 -0.13
C ASN A 390 1.58 -25.44 -0.12
N THR A 391 1.95 -24.18 -0.37
CA THR A 391 3.33 -23.71 -0.32
C THR A 391 3.70 -23.06 1.02
N GLY A 392 2.72 -22.80 1.90
CA GLY A 392 2.96 -22.09 3.15
C GLY A 392 3.52 -20.68 2.95
N HIS A 393 3.03 -19.93 1.95
CA HIS A 393 3.59 -18.69 1.49
C HIS A 393 2.51 -17.60 1.33
N ASP A 394 2.62 -16.52 2.07
CA ASP A 394 1.96 -15.26 1.77
C ASP A 394 2.86 -14.45 0.83
N MET A 395 2.53 -14.48 -0.45
CA MET A 395 3.31 -13.93 -1.56
C MET A 395 3.01 -12.44 -1.79
N PHE A 396 2.76 -11.70 -0.73
CA PHE A 396 2.55 -10.25 -0.81
C PHE A 396 3.90 -9.52 -0.85
N CYS A 397 4.07 -8.58 -1.79
CA CYS A 397 5.31 -7.82 -2.02
C CYS A 397 6.53 -8.68 -2.36
N PRO A 398 6.42 -9.64 -3.29
CA PRO A 398 7.48 -10.58 -3.63
C PRO A 398 8.44 -10.02 -4.68
N GLY A 399 9.54 -10.75 -4.91
CA GLY A 399 10.23 -10.74 -6.20
C GLY A 399 9.62 -11.77 -7.14
N VAL A 400 9.52 -11.45 -8.43
CA VAL A 400 8.86 -12.29 -9.43
C VAL A 400 9.75 -12.43 -10.66
N SER A 401 9.94 -13.67 -11.17
CA SER A 401 10.73 -13.94 -12.38
C SER A 401 10.22 -15.16 -13.11
N SER A 402 10.16 -15.09 -14.44
CA SER A 402 9.74 -16.21 -15.28
C SER A 402 10.93 -17.07 -15.73
N LEU A 403 10.79 -18.40 -15.64
CA LEU A 403 11.75 -19.39 -16.13
C LEU A 403 11.59 -19.67 -17.62
N GLN A 404 12.58 -20.35 -18.22
CA GLN A 404 12.54 -20.67 -19.66
C GLN A 404 11.38 -21.59 -20.04
N ASP A 405 10.87 -22.40 -19.13
CA ASP A 405 9.76 -23.33 -19.34
C ASP A 405 8.39 -22.70 -19.01
N GLY A 406 8.35 -21.42 -18.70
CA GLY A 406 7.14 -20.68 -18.38
C GLY A 406 6.71 -20.74 -16.92
N ARG A 407 7.36 -21.57 -16.11
CA ARG A 407 7.13 -21.52 -14.67
C ARG A 407 7.51 -20.13 -14.13
N ILE A 408 6.83 -19.67 -13.09
CA ILE A 408 7.15 -18.41 -12.43
C ILE A 408 7.65 -18.69 -11.01
N VAL A 409 8.77 -18.05 -10.66
CA VAL A 409 9.37 -18.09 -9.34
C VAL A 409 8.93 -16.86 -8.58
N ILE A 410 8.27 -17.07 -7.44
CA ILE A 410 7.77 -16.01 -6.54
C ILE A 410 8.56 -16.12 -5.24
N THR A 411 9.33 -15.10 -4.92
CA THR A 411 10.31 -15.12 -3.83
C THR A 411 9.94 -14.12 -2.74
N GLY A 412 10.00 -14.55 -1.47
CA GLY A 412 9.87 -13.67 -0.32
C GLY A 412 8.55 -12.89 -0.26
N GLY A 413 8.61 -11.71 0.28
CA GLY A 413 7.42 -10.89 0.60
C GLY A 413 7.10 -10.95 2.08
N THR A 414 5.83 -11.11 2.47
CA THR A 414 5.46 -11.24 3.89
C THR A 414 6.17 -12.43 4.56
N ASN A 415 6.19 -13.60 3.92
CA ASN A 415 7.06 -14.72 4.36
C ASN A 415 8.43 -14.60 3.69
N ALA A 416 9.35 -13.92 4.37
CA ALA A 416 10.55 -13.34 3.80
C ALA A 416 11.52 -14.31 3.10
N GLU A 417 11.65 -15.57 3.59
CA GLU A 417 12.55 -16.58 3.03
C GLU A 417 11.86 -17.50 2.01
N VAL A 418 10.53 -17.58 2.06
CA VAL A 418 9.76 -18.60 1.35
C VAL A 418 9.76 -18.37 -0.15
N VAL A 419 9.82 -19.45 -0.92
CA VAL A 419 9.80 -19.43 -2.38
C VAL A 419 8.74 -20.40 -2.91
N SER A 420 7.88 -19.88 -3.79
CA SER A 420 6.87 -20.67 -4.49
C SER A 420 7.12 -20.67 -5.99
N ILE A 421 6.80 -21.77 -6.65
CA ILE A 421 6.83 -21.90 -8.11
C ILE A 421 5.43 -22.24 -8.60
N TYR A 422 4.94 -21.46 -9.55
CA TYR A 422 3.75 -21.77 -10.32
C TYR A 422 4.15 -22.44 -11.64
N ASN A 423 3.47 -23.54 -11.98
CA ASN A 423 3.65 -24.25 -13.24
C ASN A 423 2.41 -24.04 -14.14
N PRO A 424 2.53 -23.29 -15.26
CA PRO A 424 1.40 -23.02 -16.14
C PRO A 424 0.92 -24.26 -16.91
N ALA A 425 1.75 -25.31 -17.04
CA ALA A 425 1.40 -26.51 -17.81
C ALA A 425 0.29 -27.33 -17.13
N ASP A 426 0.24 -27.34 -15.80
CA ASP A 426 -0.74 -28.08 -15.00
C ASP A 426 -1.50 -27.18 -14.01
N GLY A 427 -1.16 -25.91 -13.95
CA GLY A 427 -1.78 -24.91 -13.06
C GLY A 427 -1.43 -25.12 -11.59
N THR A 428 -0.39 -25.85 -11.23
CA THR A 428 -0.03 -26.18 -9.85
C THR A 428 0.96 -25.19 -9.23
N PHE A 429 0.92 -25.08 -7.89
CA PHE A 429 1.95 -24.42 -7.10
C PHE A 429 2.76 -25.45 -6.31
N SER A 430 4.05 -25.26 -6.26
CA SER A 430 4.97 -26.05 -5.42
C SER A 430 5.89 -25.13 -4.60
N ARG A 431 6.26 -25.57 -3.40
CA ARG A 431 7.29 -24.90 -2.62
C ARG A 431 8.66 -25.26 -3.18
N ALA A 432 9.53 -24.26 -3.36
CA ALA A 432 10.93 -24.44 -3.69
C ALA A 432 11.81 -24.30 -2.42
N ALA A 433 13.13 -24.44 -2.60
CA ALA A 433 14.07 -24.17 -1.53
C ALA A 433 13.99 -22.71 -1.08
N ASP A 434 14.00 -22.47 0.21
CA ASP A 434 13.94 -21.13 0.79
C ASP A 434 15.23 -20.32 0.47
N MET A 435 15.07 -19.01 0.29
CA MET A 435 16.21 -18.09 0.16
C MET A 435 17.11 -18.16 1.38
N LYS A 436 18.38 -17.82 1.23
CA LYS A 436 19.34 -17.73 2.34
C LYS A 436 19.17 -16.45 3.16
N ILE A 437 18.60 -15.43 2.53
CA ILE A 437 18.34 -14.12 3.16
C ILE A 437 16.86 -13.80 2.94
N GLY A 438 16.13 -13.60 4.04
CA GLY A 438 14.72 -13.18 3.97
C GLY A 438 14.57 -11.79 3.36
N ARG A 439 13.62 -11.60 2.42
CA ARG A 439 13.43 -10.38 1.63
C ARG A 439 11.96 -10.06 1.41
N GLY A 440 11.65 -8.76 1.29
CA GLY A 440 10.40 -8.25 0.76
C GLY A 440 10.65 -6.93 0.05
N TYR A 441 9.95 -6.65 -1.05
CA TYR A 441 10.22 -5.56 -1.99
C TYR A 441 11.56 -5.67 -2.74
N GLN A 442 12.18 -6.85 -2.71
CA GLN A 442 13.34 -7.13 -3.54
C GLN A 442 12.93 -7.21 -5.02
N THR A 443 13.89 -6.99 -5.90
CA THR A 443 13.73 -7.29 -7.32
C THR A 443 14.44 -8.60 -7.65
N SER A 444 13.77 -9.42 -8.45
CA SER A 444 14.34 -10.64 -9.04
C SER A 444 14.42 -10.48 -10.56
N VAL A 445 15.39 -11.13 -11.19
CA VAL A 445 15.58 -11.11 -12.65
C VAL A 445 16.09 -12.45 -13.16
N THR A 446 15.54 -12.92 -14.29
CA THR A 446 16.04 -14.12 -14.98
C THR A 446 17.33 -13.80 -15.72
N LEU A 447 18.36 -14.59 -15.46
CA LEU A 447 19.68 -14.44 -16.08
C LEU A 447 19.75 -15.07 -17.48
N SER A 448 20.79 -14.71 -18.26
CA SER A 448 21.06 -15.27 -19.58
C SER A 448 21.26 -16.79 -19.57
N ASN A 449 21.61 -17.40 -18.44
CA ASN A 449 21.74 -18.85 -18.25
C ASN A 449 20.47 -19.53 -17.69
N GLY A 450 19.35 -18.81 -17.58
CA GLY A 450 18.08 -19.30 -17.08
C GLY A 450 17.94 -19.42 -15.56
N LYS A 451 18.97 -19.04 -14.78
CA LYS A 451 18.87 -18.92 -13.32
C LYS A 451 18.19 -17.61 -12.92
N VAL A 452 17.80 -17.47 -11.67
CA VAL A 452 17.17 -16.25 -11.15
C VAL A 452 18.11 -15.60 -10.14
N PHE A 453 18.38 -14.31 -10.34
CA PHE A 453 19.14 -13.48 -9.41
C PHE A 453 18.21 -12.56 -8.63
N THR A 454 18.53 -12.32 -7.35
CA THR A 454 17.82 -11.37 -6.49
C THR A 454 18.78 -10.63 -5.58
N ILE A 455 18.43 -9.37 -5.22
CA ILE A 455 19.23 -8.50 -4.31
C ILE A 455 18.31 -7.47 -3.65
N GLY A 456 18.72 -6.94 -2.48
CA GLY A 456 17.97 -5.92 -1.78
C GLY A 456 16.75 -6.47 -1.04
N GLY A 457 15.76 -5.62 -0.77
CA GLY A 457 14.50 -5.99 -0.16
C GLY A 457 14.52 -6.03 1.38
N ALA A 458 14.99 -4.97 2.01
CA ALA A 458 15.06 -4.86 3.47
C ALA A 458 13.71 -4.55 4.15
N PHE A 459 12.61 -4.51 3.40
CA PHE A 459 11.27 -4.27 3.94
C PHE A 459 10.84 -5.38 4.92
N THR A 460 11.12 -6.65 4.58
CA THR A 460 10.90 -7.79 5.48
C THR A 460 12.20 -8.57 5.74
N GLY A 461 12.19 -9.41 6.77
CA GLY A 461 13.36 -10.12 7.23
C GLY A 461 14.36 -9.21 7.98
N THR A 462 15.62 -9.62 8.06
CA THR A 462 16.69 -8.81 8.68
C THR A 462 16.99 -7.58 7.82
N ARG A 463 17.22 -6.42 8.44
CA ARG A 463 17.42 -5.15 7.73
C ARG A 463 18.85 -4.87 7.25
N ALA A 464 19.81 -5.79 7.49
CA ALA A 464 21.22 -5.58 7.15
C ALA A 464 21.64 -6.43 5.94
N ASN A 465 22.58 -5.89 5.14
CA ASN A 465 23.37 -6.59 4.12
C ASN A 465 22.59 -7.59 3.23
N LYS A 466 21.62 -7.09 2.49
CA LYS A 466 20.85 -7.89 1.51
C LYS A 466 21.66 -8.15 0.24
N VAL A 467 22.81 -8.83 0.37
CA VAL A 467 23.68 -9.20 -0.77
C VAL A 467 22.92 -10.05 -1.79
N GLY A 468 23.45 -10.16 -2.99
CA GLY A 468 22.86 -10.97 -4.06
C GLY A 468 22.81 -12.45 -3.74
N GLU A 469 21.84 -13.16 -4.28
CA GLU A 469 21.79 -14.63 -4.34
C GLU A 469 21.17 -15.12 -5.65
N ILE A 470 21.51 -16.35 -6.02
CA ILE A 470 21.05 -16.99 -7.27
C ILE A 470 20.29 -18.26 -6.95
N TYR A 471 19.14 -18.38 -7.57
CA TYR A 471 18.34 -19.61 -7.61
C TYR A 471 18.60 -20.41 -8.88
N ASP A 472 18.93 -21.68 -8.72
CA ASP A 472 19.00 -22.64 -9.81
C ASP A 472 17.79 -23.59 -9.75
N SER A 473 16.88 -23.45 -10.71
CA SER A 473 15.65 -24.24 -10.74
C SER A 473 15.87 -25.72 -11.11
N LYS A 474 17.03 -26.07 -11.67
CA LYS A 474 17.39 -27.46 -12.00
C LYS A 474 17.80 -28.27 -10.76
N THR A 475 18.49 -27.62 -9.83
CA THR A 475 18.95 -28.23 -8.56
C THR A 475 18.08 -27.87 -7.39
N ASN A 476 17.16 -26.91 -7.55
CA ASN A 476 16.35 -26.33 -6.48
C ASN A 476 17.20 -25.81 -5.31
N THR A 477 18.22 -25.00 -5.62
CA THR A 477 19.16 -24.47 -4.61
C THR A 477 19.42 -23.01 -4.77
N TRP A 478 19.66 -22.31 -3.65
CA TRP A 478 20.11 -20.92 -3.59
C TRP A 478 21.60 -20.85 -3.27
N THR A 479 22.33 -19.99 -3.96
CA THR A 479 23.74 -19.68 -3.73
C THR A 479 23.89 -18.20 -3.41
N LEU A 480 24.50 -17.88 -2.28
CA LEU A 480 24.85 -16.51 -1.90
C LEU A 480 25.96 -15.96 -2.77
N LEU A 481 25.90 -14.66 -3.03
CA LEU A 481 26.94 -13.88 -3.70
C LEU A 481 27.43 -12.77 -2.78
N PRO A 482 28.32 -13.04 -1.82
CA PRO A 482 28.72 -12.09 -0.79
C PRO A 482 29.33 -10.78 -1.32
N GLU A 483 29.99 -10.83 -2.51
CA GLU A 483 30.58 -9.65 -3.12
C GLU A 483 29.59 -8.88 -4.06
N ALA A 484 28.41 -9.42 -4.33
CA ALA A 484 27.29 -8.67 -4.91
C ALA A 484 26.58 -7.89 -3.80
N ARG A 485 27.25 -6.89 -3.25
CA ARG A 485 26.83 -6.12 -2.08
C ARG A 485 25.68 -5.17 -2.40
N SER A 486 24.72 -5.01 -1.49
CA SER A 486 23.60 -4.08 -1.68
C SER A 486 23.96 -2.61 -1.45
N GLY A 487 25.04 -2.30 -0.73
CA GLY A 487 25.42 -0.92 -0.45
C GLY A 487 25.42 0.03 -1.66
N PRO A 488 26.06 -0.32 -2.80
CA PRO A 488 26.11 0.57 -3.97
C PRO A 488 24.78 0.79 -4.69
N ILE A 489 23.75 -0.03 -4.44
CA ILE A 489 22.43 0.16 -5.09
C ILE A 489 21.45 0.99 -4.26
N LEU A 490 21.80 1.34 -3.02
CA LEU A 490 20.93 2.06 -2.11
C LEU A 490 20.62 3.47 -2.62
N THR A 491 19.38 3.90 -2.42
CA THR A 491 19.03 5.31 -2.53
C THR A 491 19.60 6.12 -1.37
N SER A 492 19.80 7.41 -1.54
CA SER A 492 20.63 8.21 -0.64
C SER A 492 19.91 8.75 0.55
N ASN A 493 18.72 8.95 0.70
CA ASN A 493 18.06 9.59 1.86
C ASN A 493 16.55 9.33 1.89
N ASP A 494 16.13 8.07 1.92
CA ASP A 494 14.73 7.81 2.19
C ASP A 494 14.42 8.18 3.65
N TRP A 495 13.46 9.09 3.85
CA TRP A 495 13.13 9.58 5.19
C TRP A 495 12.50 8.49 6.09
N GLU A 496 11.94 7.43 5.52
CA GLU A 496 11.45 6.28 6.30
C GLU A 496 12.60 5.43 6.87
N GLY A 497 13.81 5.57 6.35
CA GLY A 497 15.02 4.92 6.83
C GLY A 497 15.59 3.86 5.88
N ASP A 498 16.70 3.25 6.32
CA ASP A 498 17.51 2.34 5.49
C ASP A 498 16.74 1.14 4.93
N TRP A 499 15.65 0.74 5.58
CA TRP A 499 14.82 -0.39 5.16
C TRP A 499 14.03 -0.15 3.87
N ARG A 500 13.97 1.11 3.38
CA ARG A 500 13.38 1.47 2.08
C ARG A 500 14.40 1.57 0.98
N THR A 501 15.65 1.89 1.29
CA THR A 501 16.67 2.35 0.32
C THR A 501 17.08 1.30 -0.71
N ASP A 502 16.84 0.02 -0.48
CA ASP A 502 17.12 -1.09 -1.39
C ASP A 502 15.87 -1.73 -2.02
N ASN A 503 14.71 -1.07 -1.90
CA ASN A 503 13.45 -1.59 -2.42
C ASN A 503 13.33 -1.30 -3.92
N HIS A 504 12.73 -2.24 -4.65
CA HIS A 504 12.38 -2.08 -6.06
C HIS A 504 13.55 -1.69 -6.97
N ALA A 505 14.73 -2.30 -6.77
CA ALA A 505 15.89 -2.07 -7.61
C ALA A 505 15.58 -2.33 -9.10
N TRP A 506 16.05 -1.45 -10.00
CA TRP A 506 15.84 -1.59 -11.44
C TRP A 506 16.90 -2.48 -12.05
N LEU A 507 16.59 -3.76 -12.21
CA LEU A 507 17.53 -4.78 -12.64
C LEU A 507 17.27 -5.22 -14.08
N PHE A 508 18.32 -5.30 -14.88
CA PHE A 508 18.29 -5.79 -16.25
C PHE A 508 19.37 -6.83 -16.45
N SER A 509 18.97 -8.06 -16.69
CA SER A 509 19.90 -9.11 -17.10
C SER A 509 20.53 -8.78 -18.44
N TRP A 510 21.83 -9.04 -18.59
CA TRP A 510 22.62 -8.72 -19.75
C TRP A 510 23.54 -9.89 -20.14
N THR A 511 24.48 -9.63 -21.03
CA THR A 511 25.41 -10.61 -21.57
C THR A 511 26.27 -11.28 -20.47
N ASP A 512 26.70 -12.51 -20.69
CA ASP A 512 27.59 -13.29 -19.81
C ASP A 512 27.09 -13.41 -18.34
N GLY A 513 25.77 -13.45 -18.14
CA GLY A 513 25.17 -13.55 -16.82
C GLY A 513 25.33 -12.30 -15.96
N SER A 514 25.79 -11.17 -16.53
CA SER A 514 25.82 -9.90 -15.80
C SER A 514 24.42 -9.31 -15.60
N VAL A 515 24.25 -8.48 -14.57
CA VAL A 515 23.04 -7.73 -14.30
C VAL A 515 23.38 -6.24 -14.22
N PHE A 516 22.66 -5.43 -14.95
CA PHE A 516 22.76 -3.99 -14.89
C PHE A 516 21.72 -3.45 -13.91
N HIS A 517 22.17 -2.69 -12.91
CA HIS A 517 21.36 -1.92 -11.99
C HIS A 517 21.26 -0.48 -12.50
N ALA A 518 20.03 -0.07 -12.88
CA ALA A 518 19.78 1.25 -13.49
C ALA A 518 19.22 2.30 -12.50
N GLY A 519 18.87 1.89 -11.30
CA GLY A 519 18.22 2.72 -10.28
C GLY A 519 17.37 1.89 -9.31
N PRO A 520 16.52 2.51 -8.48
CA PRO A 520 16.07 3.90 -8.44
C PRO A 520 17.11 4.90 -7.91
N SER A 521 18.22 4.43 -7.36
CA SER A 521 19.29 5.32 -6.88
C SER A 521 19.85 6.21 -8.00
N MET A 522 20.52 7.30 -7.64
CA MET A 522 21.27 8.11 -8.58
C MET A 522 22.39 7.32 -9.27
N ALA A 523 23.00 6.37 -8.55
CA ALA A 523 24.10 5.54 -9.04
C ALA A 523 23.59 4.36 -9.86
N MET A 524 24.31 4.02 -10.93
CA MET A 524 24.13 2.80 -11.71
C MET A 524 25.31 1.85 -11.44
N ASN A 525 25.03 0.53 -11.51
CA ASN A 525 26.03 -0.47 -11.21
C ASN A 525 25.93 -1.68 -12.14
N TRP A 526 27.06 -2.35 -12.37
CA TRP A 526 27.11 -3.71 -12.90
C TRP A 526 27.25 -4.70 -11.77
N ILE A 527 26.51 -5.79 -11.83
CA ILE A 527 26.57 -6.89 -10.88
C ILE A 527 27.00 -8.14 -11.64
N GLY A 528 28.10 -8.75 -11.18
CA GLY A 528 28.55 -10.05 -11.65
C GLY A 528 27.91 -11.17 -10.84
N THR A 529 27.47 -12.23 -11.53
CA THR A 529 26.71 -13.33 -10.91
C THR A 529 27.47 -14.65 -10.86
N SER A 530 28.78 -14.65 -11.14
CA SER A 530 29.65 -15.81 -11.06
C SER A 530 30.54 -15.79 -9.80
N GLY A 531 30.99 -16.97 -9.34
CA GLY A 531 31.83 -17.09 -8.16
C GLY A 531 31.18 -16.52 -6.89
N GLN A 532 31.85 -15.57 -6.23
CA GLN A 532 31.31 -14.87 -5.05
C GLN A 532 30.42 -13.66 -5.42
N GLY A 533 30.17 -13.45 -6.70
CA GLY A 533 29.55 -12.22 -7.19
C GLY A 533 30.54 -11.04 -7.27
N SER A 534 30.05 -9.91 -7.75
CA SER A 534 30.78 -8.64 -7.73
C SER A 534 29.81 -7.50 -7.92
N ILE A 535 30.22 -6.27 -7.57
CA ILE A 535 29.50 -5.07 -7.94
C ILE A 535 30.50 -3.99 -8.35
N GLN A 536 30.19 -3.29 -9.46
CA GLN A 536 31.07 -2.27 -10.05
C GLN A 536 30.24 -1.07 -10.47
N PRO A 537 30.65 0.17 -10.14
CA PRO A 537 29.99 1.38 -10.63
C PRO A 537 29.89 1.42 -12.17
N ALA A 538 28.78 1.92 -12.67
CA ALA A 538 28.50 2.07 -14.10
C ALA A 538 28.13 3.51 -14.51
N GLY A 539 28.33 4.47 -13.61
CA GLY A 539 28.02 5.88 -13.82
C GLY A 539 26.84 6.36 -12.97
N ILE A 540 26.39 7.57 -13.24
CA ILE A 540 25.27 8.24 -12.56
C ILE A 540 24.11 8.36 -13.53
N ARG A 541 22.90 7.92 -13.09
CA ARG A 541 21.67 8.03 -13.88
C ARG A 541 21.12 9.47 -13.88
N ASP A 542 21.07 10.06 -12.71
CA ASP A 542 20.57 11.41 -12.48
C ASP A 542 21.36 12.01 -11.32
N PRO A 543 22.10 13.11 -11.55
CA PRO A 543 22.86 13.74 -10.48
C PRO A 543 22.01 14.56 -9.49
N GLU A 544 20.72 14.77 -9.79
CA GLU A 544 19.86 15.63 -8.99
C GLU A 544 19.12 14.86 -7.90
N ALA A 545 18.63 13.63 -8.18
CA ALA A 545 17.83 12.90 -7.20
C ALA A 545 17.71 11.39 -7.50
N ASP A 546 17.39 10.65 -6.45
CA ASP A 546 16.86 9.30 -6.54
C ASP A 546 15.44 9.31 -7.16
N ALA A 547 14.96 8.16 -7.58
CA ALA A 547 13.67 7.99 -8.26
C ALA A 547 12.89 6.80 -7.69
N MET A 548 12.70 6.78 -6.35
CA MET A 548 11.91 5.73 -5.71
C MET A 548 10.53 5.63 -6.35
N CYS A 549 10.07 4.41 -6.59
CA CYS A 549 8.78 4.14 -7.24
C CYS A 549 8.63 4.77 -8.64
N GLY A 550 9.76 5.07 -9.29
CA GLY A 550 9.80 5.44 -10.70
C GLY A 550 9.67 4.24 -11.62
N ILE A 551 9.53 4.52 -12.91
CA ILE A 551 9.32 3.51 -13.97
C ILE A 551 10.58 3.26 -14.78
N HIS A 552 10.71 2.03 -15.29
CA HIS A 552 11.86 1.62 -16.08
C HIS A 552 11.51 0.46 -17.01
N VAL A 553 12.06 0.44 -18.22
CA VAL A 553 11.87 -0.66 -19.16
C VAL A 553 12.97 -0.70 -20.20
N MET A 554 13.40 -1.90 -20.59
CA MET A 554 14.30 -2.10 -21.74
C MET A 554 13.45 -2.20 -23.01
N TYR A 555 13.39 -1.11 -23.78
CA TYR A 555 12.55 -1.02 -24.98
C TYR A 555 13.23 -1.44 -26.26
N ASP A 556 14.56 -1.52 -26.25
CA ASP A 556 15.37 -2.08 -27.34
C ASP A 556 16.57 -2.83 -26.75
N ALA A 557 16.42 -4.13 -26.60
CA ALA A 557 17.47 -4.97 -26.01
C ALA A 557 18.65 -5.19 -26.98
N VAL A 558 18.46 -5.07 -28.31
CA VAL A 558 19.53 -5.21 -29.29
C VAL A 558 20.49 -4.01 -29.19
N ALA A 559 19.94 -2.82 -29.07
CA ALA A 559 20.71 -1.58 -28.91
C ALA A 559 21.03 -1.25 -27.43
N GLY A 560 20.63 -2.09 -26.47
CA GLY A 560 20.85 -1.89 -25.04
C GLY A 560 20.21 -0.62 -24.48
N LYS A 561 19.00 -0.25 -24.98
CA LYS A 561 18.29 0.97 -24.60
C LYS A 561 17.28 0.73 -23.49
N ILE A 562 17.45 1.45 -22.41
CA ILE A 562 16.58 1.44 -21.24
C ILE A 562 15.97 2.84 -21.09
N PHE A 563 14.66 2.90 -20.92
CA PHE A 563 13.94 4.09 -20.52
C PHE A 563 13.73 4.10 -19.00
N SER A 564 13.88 5.27 -18.39
CA SER A 564 13.50 5.49 -16.98
C SER A 564 12.87 6.85 -16.80
N ALA A 565 11.86 6.97 -15.94
CA ALA A 565 11.19 8.24 -15.68
C ALA A 565 10.46 8.27 -14.35
N GLY A 566 10.12 9.49 -13.91
CA GLY A 566 9.31 9.69 -12.71
C GLY A 566 10.00 9.26 -11.42
N GLY A 567 9.19 8.88 -10.45
CA GLY A 567 9.63 8.53 -9.10
C GLY A 567 9.78 9.76 -8.21
N SER A 568 10.18 9.53 -6.99
CA SER A 568 10.35 10.55 -5.95
C SER A 568 11.64 10.31 -5.15
N GLN A 569 12.10 11.31 -4.40
CA GLN A 569 13.29 11.17 -3.57
C GLN A 569 13.13 10.07 -2.51
N SER A 570 11.95 9.96 -1.92
CA SER A 570 11.62 8.97 -0.91
C SER A 570 10.41 8.13 -1.33
N TYR A 571 10.22 6.97 -0.70
CA TYR A 571 9.20 6.00 -1.06
C TYR A 571 7.78 6.55 -0.96
N THR A 572 7.48 7.30 0.10
CA THR A 572 6.15 7.89 0.32
C THR A 572 6.26 9.33 0.81
N ALA A 573 5.14 10.07 0.85
CA ALA A 573 5.05 11.47 1.28
C ALA A 573 6.11 12.38 0.62
N SER A 574 6.41 12.13 -0.66
CA SER A 574 7.49 12.77 -1.39
C SER A 574 7.02 13.25 -2.78
N PRO A 575 7.27 14.51 -3.17
CA PRO A 575 6.92 14.99 -4.50
C PRO A 575 7.54 14.12 -5.59
N ALA A 576 6.72 13.69 -6.54
CA ALA A 576 7.19 12.97 -7.71
C ALA A 576 7.82 13.91 -8.72
N THR A 577 8.68 13.37 -9.58
CA THR A 577 9.29 14.11 -10.69
C THR A 577 8.70 13.70 -12.03
N SER A 578 8.84 14.56 -13.03
CA SER A 578 8.57 14.26 -14.43
C SER A 578 9.85 13.93 -15.23
N ARG A 579 11.02 13.93 -14.58
CA ARG A 579 12.30 13.68 -15.26
C ARG A 579 12.33 12.32 -15.93
N ALA A 580 12.87 12.28 -17.13
CA ALA A 580 13.00 11.07 -17.93
C ALA A 580 14.39 10.96 -18.57
N HIS A 581 14.87 9.73 -18.75
CA HIS A 581 16.20 9.42 -19.28
C HIS A 581 16.15 8.20 -20.22
N ILE A 582 17.02 8.22 -21.22
CA ILE A 582 17.46 7.01 -21.92
C ILE A 582 18.85 6.63 -21.41
N ILE A 583 18.94 5.43 -20.84
CA ILE A 583 20.19 4.82 -20.44
C ILE A 583 20.60 3.84 -21.54
N SER A 584 21.84 3.91 -21.98
CA SER A 584 22.36 3.00 -23.01
C SER A 584 23.51 2.18 -22.46
N ILE A 585 23.36 0.86 -22.54
CA ILE A 585 24.38 -0.12 -22.18
C ILE A 585 24.85 -0.84 -23.46
N THR A 586 26.14 -1.12 -23.56
CA THR A 586 26.70 -1.85 -24.71
C THR A 586 27.47 -3.08 -24.26
N LYS A 587 28.49 -2.88 -23.46
CA LYS A 587 29.34 -3.95 -22.93
C LYS A 587 29.19 -4.02 -21.41
N ALA A 588 29.09 -5.21 -20.88
CA ALA A 588 29.06 -5.42 -19.44
C ALA A 588 30.32 -4.84 -18.76
N PHE A 589 30.18 -4.35 -17.53
CA PHE A 589 31.25 -3.76 -16.72
C PHE A 589 31.93 -2.52 -17.32
N THR A 590 31.19 -1.80 -18.19
CA THR A 590 31.58 -0.46 -18.67
C THR A 590 30.55 0.57 -18.25
N ASN A 591 30.96 1.85 -18.26
CA ASN A 591 30.02 2.93 -17.97
C ASN A 591 28.87 2.96 -18.98
N ALA A 592 27.67 3.11 -18.47
CA ALA A 592 26.51 3.41 -19.29
C ALA A 592 26.54 4.88 -19.73
N SER A 593 25.96 5.18 -20.89
CA SER A 593 25.67 6.55 -21.28
C SER A 593 24.23 6.92 -20.92
N VAL A 594 24.02 8.13 -20.46
CA VAL A 594 22.71 8.65 -20.07
C VAL A 594 22.38 9.87 -20.90
N GLU A 595 21.20 9.87 -21.49
CA GLU A 595 20.63 10.99 -22.18
C GLU A 595 19.43 11.52 -21.41
N ARG A 596 19.45 12.79 -21.01
CA ARG A 596 18.29 13.46 -20.41
C ARG A 596 17.27 13.76 -21.51
N LEU A 597 16.03 13.29 -21.30
CA LEU A 597 14.89 13.53 -22.19
C LEU A 597 14.13 14.80 -21.80
N PRO A 598 13.23 15.33 -22.67
CA PRO A 598 12.16 16.20 -22.22
C PRO A 598 11.39 15.55 -21.05
N ASP A 599 10.81 16.38 -20.20
CA ASP A 599 10.00 15.90 -19.07
C ASP A 599 8.72 15.22 -19.55
N MET A 600 8.25 14.23 -18.79
CA MET A 600 6.87 13.75 -18.90
C MET A 600 5.89 14.92 -18.70
N LEU A 601 4.69 14.79 -19.24
CA LEU A 601 3.66 15.82 -19.13
C LEU A 601 3.12 15.98 -17.70
N ASP A 602 3.20 14.92 -16.90
CA ASP A 602 2.86 14.93 -15.48
C ASP A 602 3.94 14.24 -14.64
N PRO A 603 4.30 14.77 -13.46
CA PRO A 603 5.15 14.04 -12.53
C PRO A 603 4.40 12.82 -11.97
N ARG A 604 5.11 11.69 -11.83
CA ARG A 604 4.49 10.42 -11.42
C ARG A 604 5.38 9.60 -10.50
N GLY A 605 4.89 9.30 -9.30
CA GLY A 605 5.37 8.19 -8.48
C GLY A 605 4.35 7.04 -8.52
N PHE A 606 4.77 5.80 -8.31
CA PHE A 606 3.93 4.58 -8.37
C PHE A 606 3.18 4.36 -9.70
N SER A 607 3.70 4.88 -10.79
CA SER A 607 3.17 4.60 -12.13
C SER A 607 3.72 3.28 -12.69
N ASN A 608 3.17 2.85 -13.82
CA ASN A 608 3.65 1.70 -14.56
C ASN A 608 4.05 2.09 -16.00
N VAL A 609 5.01 1.39 -16.59
CA VAL A 609 5.39 1.53 -17.98
C VAL A 609 5.33 0.19 -18.71
N VAL A 610 4.74 0.18 -19.90
CA VAL A 610 4.62 -1.00 -20.74
C VAL A 610 5.24 -0.69 -22.11
N VAL A 611 6.21 -1.52 -22.54
CA VAL A 611 6.74 -1.43 -23.90
C VAL A 611 5.74 -2.05 -24.89
N LEU A 612 5.37 -1.27 -25.88
CA LEU A 612 4.42 -1.66 -26.91
C LEU A 612 5.11 -2.38 -28.08
N PRO A 613 4.39 -3.19 -28.87
CA PRO A 613 4.96 -3.92 -30.01
C PRO A 613 5.74 -3.07 -30.99
N ASN A 614 5.25 -1.86 -31.29
CA ASN A 614 5.89 -0.90 -32.20
C ASN A 614 7.10 -0.14 -31.60
N GLY A 615 7.40 -0.37 -30.29
CA GLY A 615 8.52 0.24 -29.59
C GLY A 615 8.19 1.53 -28.84
N GLN A 616 6.96 2.01 -28.93
CA GLN A 616 6.47 3.10 -28.08
C GLN A 616 6.28 2.61 -26.64
N LEU A 617 6.26 3.54 -25.68
CA LEU A 617 6.13 3.24 -24.26
C LEU A 617 4.83 3.85 -23.72
N LEU A 618 3.96 3.01 -23.19
CA LEU A 618 2.74 3.45 -22.54
C LEU A 618 2.99 3.63 -21.04
N ILE A 619 2.69 4.79 -20.50
CA ILE A 619 2.80 5.12 -19.08
C ILE A 619 1.39 5.29 -18.51
N THR A 620 1.08 4.59 -17.44
CA THR A 620 -0.26 4.58 -16.81
C THR A 620 -0.17 4.85 -15.32
N GLY A 621 -1.20 5.50 -14.79
CA GLY A 621 -1.36 5.72 -13.35
C GLY A 621 -0.29 6.61 -12.72
N GLY A 622 -0.14 6.47 -11.43
CA GLY A 622 0.78 7.23 -10.59
C GLY A 622 0.18 8.50 -10.01
N GLN A 623 0.95 9.12 -9.12
CA GLN A 623 0.57 10.31 -8.36
C GLN A 623 1.63 11.41 -8.49
N ARG A 624 1.21 12.69 -8.43
CA ARG A 624 2.13 13.85 -8.40
C ARG A 624 2.92 13.97 -7.09
N VAL A 625 2.39 13.41 -6.02
CA VAL A 625 3.09 13.20 -4.75
C VAL A 625 2.97 11.72 -4.42
N SER A 626 4.09 11.02 -4.29
CA SER A 626 4.08 9.60 -3.91
C SER A 626 3.46 9.45 -2.51
N ARG A 627 2.32 8.76 -2.41
CA ARG A 627 1.64 8.45 -1.15
C ARG A 627 1.10 7.04 -1.20
N VAL A 628 1.49 6.22 -0.24
CA VAL A 628 0.92 4.89 -0.09
C VAL A 628 -0.52 4.98 0.41
N PHE A 629 -1.40 4.11 -0.07
CA PHE A 629 -2.80 4.02 0.36
C PHE A 629 -3.62 5.30 0.24
N GLN A 630 -3.39 6.09 -0.81
CA GLN A 630 -4.14 7.32 -1.10
C GLN A 630 -4.32 7.49 -2.61
N ASP A 631 -5.42 8.15 -2.98
CA ASP A 631 -5.74 8.50 -4.38
C ASP A 631 -5.57 9.99 -4.67
N ASP A 632 -5.16 10.77 -3.68
CA ASP A 632 -4.88 12.19 -3.84
C ASP A 632 -3.80 12.42 -4.91
N ASP A 633 -3.93 13.49 -5.68
CA ASP A 633 -2.99 13.87 -6.74
C ASP A 633 -2.77 12.80 -7.83
N SER A 634 -3.71 11.86 -8.01
CA SER A 634 -3.63 10.81 -9.03
C SER A 634 -3.59 11.38 -10.44
N VAL A 635 -2.79 10.77 -11.29
CA VAL A 635 -2.69 11.09 -12.72
C VAL A 635 -3.47 10.04 -13.51
N LEU A 636 -4.68 10.38 -13.92
CA LEU A 636 -5.57 9.47 -14.64
C LEU A 636 -5.25 9.38 -16.13
N ALA A 637 -4.74 10.47 -16.73
CA ALA A 637 -4.37 10.47 -18.15
C ALA A 637 -3.15 9.58 -18.38
N ALA A 638 -3.25 8.64 -19.31
CA ALA A 638 -2.08 7.91 -19.78
C ALA A 638 -1.17 8.79 -20.63
N GLU A 639 0.11 8.45 -20.74
CA GLU A 639 1.07 9.09 -21.64
C GLU A 639 1.72 8.06 -22.56
N LEU A 640 2.03 8.50 -23.76
CA LEU A 640 2.79 7.72 -24.73
C LEU A 640 4.11 8.42 -25.00
N PHE A 641 5.21 7.72 -24.74
CA PHE A 641 6.54 8.16 -25.16
C PHE A 641 6.92 7.48 -26.49
N ASP A 642 7.37 8.27 -27.44
CA ASP A 642 7.87 7.80 -28.73
C ASP A 642 9.39 7.93 -28.79
N PRO A 643 10.16 6.83 -28.68
CA PRO A 643 11.62 6.89 -28.60
C PRO A 643 12.31 7.51 -29.81
N PRO A 644 11.86 7.31 -31.09
CA PRO A 644 12.47 7.95 -32.24
C PRO A 644 12.38 9.47 -32.23
N SER A 645 11.22 10.03 -31.90
CA SER A 645 11.00 11.49 -31.84
C SER A 645 11.35 12.08 -30.48
N LYS A 646 11.53 11.25 -29.44
CA LYS A 646 11.77 11.65 -28.05
C LYS A 646 10.67 12.55 -27.48
N THR A 647 9.43 12.33 -27.87
CA THR A 647 8.28 13.14 -27.48
C THR A 647 7.30 12.37 -26.60
N PHE A 648 6.67 13.09 -25.66
CA PHE A 648 5.55 12.60 -24.87
C PHE A 648 4.24 13.11 -25.44
N ARG A 649 3.25 12.24 -25.49
CA ARG A 649 1.89 12.59 -25.90
C ARG A 649 0.88 12.13 -24.87
N ARG A 650 -0.07 13.00 -24.53
CA ARG A 650 -1.18 12.67 -23.61
C ARG A 650 -2.21 11.80 -24.30
N LEU A 651 -2.67 10.77 -23.60
CA LEU A 651 -3.68 9.83 -24.06
C LEU A 651 -4.95 9.95 -23.21
N ALA A 652 -5.95 9.12 -23.52
CA ALA A 652 -7.22 9.06 -22.79
C ALA A 652 -6.99 8.79 -21.30
N ALA A 653 -7.78 9.44 -20.45
CA ALA A 653 -7.75 9.26 -19.01
C ALA A 653 -8.49 7.99 -18.59
N ALA A 654 -7.90 7.23 -17.67
CA ALA A 654 -8.55 6.11 -16.98
C ALA A 654 -9.70 6.61 -16.09
N LYS A 655 -10.60 5.72 -15.69
CA LYS A 655 -11.68 6.03 -14.77
C LYS A 655 -11.29 5.85 -13.32
N THR A 656 -10.34 4.96 -13.06
CA THR A 656 -9.91 4.57 -11.72
C THR A 656 -8.47 5.00 -11.49
N PRO A 657 -8.13 5.60 -10.33
CA PRO A 657 -6.74 5.82 -9.92
C PRO A 657 -5.95 4.51 -9.89
N ARG A 658 -4.70 4.55 -10.39
CA ARG A 658 -3.80 3.39 -10.39
C ARG A 658 -2.45 3.82 -9.82
N ASN A 659 -2.39 3.81 -8.50
CA ASN A 659 -1.25 4.30 -7.70
C ASN A 659 -0.49 3.15 -7.06
N TYR A 660 -0.10 3.29 -5.81
CA TYR A 660 0.59 2.27 -5.03
C TYR A 660 -0.14 0.93 -5.07
N HIS A 661 0.56 -0.16 -5.34
CA HIS A 661 0.05 -1.52 -5.59
C HIS A 661 -0.70 -1.72 -6.92
N ALA A 662 -0.72 -0.73 -7.83
CA ALA A 662 -1.26 -0.97 -9.16
C ALA A 662 -0.23 -1.63 -10.09
N ILE A 663 -0.72 -2.39 -11.06
CA ILE A 663 0.09 -3.11 -12.04
C ILE A 663 -0.41 -2.88 -13.47
N SER A 664 0.50 -3.01 -14.46
CA SER A 664 0.14 -3.00 -15.88
C SER A 664 0.89 -4.09 -16.66
N LEU A 665 0.19 -4.76 -17.60
CA LEU A 665 0.70 -5.86 -18.42
C LEU A 665 0.28 -5.72 -19.88
N LEU A 666 1.22 -5.91 -20.80
CA LEU A 666 0.92 -6.08 -22.23
C LEU A 666 0.19 -7.42 -22.44
N LEU A 667 -0.88 -7.40 -23.23
CA LEU A 667 -1.64 -8.59 -23.60
C LEU A 667 -1.33 -8.99 -25.06
N ALA A 668 -1.65 -10.25 -25.41
CA ALA A 668 -1.32 -10.82 -26.72
C ALA A 668 -1.98 -10.08 -27.90
N ASP A 669 -3.12 -9.47 -27.68
CA ASP A 669 -3.81 -8.65 -28.68
C ASP A 669 -3.22 -7.23 -28.85
N GLY A 670 -2.16 -6.90 -28.13
CA GLY A 670 -1.54 -5.58 -28.15
C GLY A 670 -2.26 -4.53 -27.27
N THR A 671 -3.30 -4.90 -26.54
CA THR A 671 -3.89 -4.05 -25.49
C THR A 671 -3.08 -4.14 -24.21
N VAL A 672 -3.36 -3.25 -23.25
CA VAL A 672 -2.68 -3.22 -21.95
C VAL A 672 -3.70 -3.31 -20.82
N PHE A 673 -3.57 -4.35 -20.01
CA PHE A 673 -4.28 -4.44 -18.74
C PHE A 673 -3.65 -3.49 -17.72
N THR A 674 -4.47 -2.79 -16.94
CA THR A 674 -4.07 -2.12 -15.71
C THR A 674 -5.09 -2.39 -14.62
N GLY A 675 -4.63 -2.60 -13.39
CA GLY A 675 -5.52 -2.93 -12.28
C GLY A 675 -4.84 -2.79 -10.93
N GLY A 676 -5.64 -2.89 -9.88
CA GLY A 676 -5.17 -2.72 -8.51
C GLY A 676 -4.99 -1.27 -8.12
N GLY A 677 -4.35 -1.09 -7.00
CA GLY A 677 -4.16 0.16 -6.28
C GLY A 677 -4.75 0.06 -4.87
N GLY A 678 -4.14 0.76 -3.91
CA GLY A 678 -4.54 0.73 -2.51
C GLY A 678 -4.10 -0.56 -1.79
N MET A 679 -5.04 -1.35 -1.36
CA MET A 679 -4.88 -2.53 -0.52
C MET A 679 -4.40 -2.17 0.88
N CYS A 680 -5.29 -1.50 1.61
CA CYS A 680 -5.12 -1.18 3.03
C CYS A 680 -4.84 -2.43 3.88
N GLY A 681 -3.99 -2.31 4.88
CA GLY A 681 -3.58 -3.47 5.67
C GLY A 681 -3.13 -3.13 7.09
N ASN A 682 -2.80 -4.16 7.84
CA ASN A 682 -2.37 -4.06 9.23
C ASN A 682 -0.85 -4.17 9.31
N LEU A 683 -0.21 -3.23 9.97
CA LEU A 683 1.24 -3.22 10.20
C LEU A 683 1.65 -3.95 11.49
N ALA A 684 0.70 -4.22 12.40
CA ALA A 684 0.93 -4.95 13.65
C ALA A 684 -0.20 -5.92 13.98
N PRO A 685 0.03 -6.98 14.80
CA PRO A 685 -1.00 -7.90 15.23
C PRO A 685 -2.08 -7.19 16.05
N GLY A 686 -3.34 -7.42 15.71
CA GLY A 686 -4.49 -6.87 16.44
C GLY A 686 -4.81 -5.41 16.15
N GLU A 687 -4.12 -4.77 15.20
CA GLU A 687 -4.53 -3.48 14.67
C GLU A 687 -5.60 -3.69 13.61
N ASP A 688 -6.73 -3.03 13.76
CA ASP A 688 -7.64 -2.79 12.64
C ASP A 688 -7.02 -1.76 11.70
N ASP A 689 -7.43 -1.71 10.44
CA ASP A 689 -6.90 -0.82 9.37
C ASP A 689 -6.84 0.66 9.79
N THR A 690 -5.91 1.00 10.67
CA THR A 690 -5.86 2.31 11.32
C THR A 690 -5.36 3.38 10.36
N GLY A 691 -6.26 4.22 9.89
CA GLY A 691 -5.97 5.43 9.13
C GLY A 691 -5.91 5.26 7.61
N CYS A 692 -6.27 4.10 7.08
CA CYS A 692 -6.38 3.86 5.64
C CYS A 692 -7.85 3.87 5.20
N ASP A 693 -8.19 4.75 4.26
CA ASP A 693 -9.52 4.78 3.65
C ASP A 693 -9.62 3.67 2.60
N ARG A 694 -10.47 2.68 2.84
CA ARG A 694 -10.68 1.58 1.88
C ARG A 694 -11.34 2.00 0.57
N ALA A 695 -11.77 3.23 0.41
CA ALA A 695 -12.20 3.77 -0.87
C ALA A 695 -11.08 3.78 -1.92
N VAL A 696 -9.81 3.76 -1.47
CA VAL A 696 -8.62 3.67 -2.34
C VAL A 696 -8.26 2.23 -2.76
N ASP A 697 -8.98 1.23 -2.25
CA ASP A 697 -8.77 -0.18 -2.56
C ASP A 697 -9.47 -0.56 -3.87
N HIS A 698 -8.70 -0.62 -4.96
CA HIS A 698 -9.24 -0.89 -6.29
C HIS A 698 -9.21 -2.39 -6.64
N GLN A 699 -10.24 -3.11 -6.22
CA GLN A 699 -10.44 -4.53 -6.52
C GLN A 699 -11.03 -4.72 -7.94
N ASP A 700 -10.33 -4.16 -8.94
CA ASP A 700 -10.78 -4.14 -10.33
C ASP A 700 -9.63 -3.92 -11.31
N GLY A 701 -9.97 -3.93 -12.60
CA GLY A 701 -9.07 -3.63 -13.70
C GLY A 701 -9.77 -2.97 -14.88
N GLU A 702 -8.96 -2.45 -15.77
CA GLU A 702 -9.35 -1.86 -17.05
C GLU A 702 -8.38 -2.34 -18.13
N ILE A 703 -8.83 -2.39 -19.38
CA ILE A 703 -7.97 -2.68 -20.53
C ILE A 703 -7.90 -1.45 -21.41
N PHE A 704 -6.68 -0.99 -21.68
CA PHE A 704 -6.41 0.12 -22.57
C PHE A 704 -6.09 -0.39 -23.98
N SER A 705 -6.79 0.13 -24.98
CA SER A 705 -6.47 -0.06 -26.40
C SER A 705 -5.63 1.11 -26.90
N PRO A 706 -4.33 0.89 -27.15
CA PRO A 706 -3.44 1.96 -27.58
C PRO A 706 -3.82 2.56 -28.94
N PRO A 707 -3.35 3.79 -29.24
CA PRO A 707 -3.68 4.51 -30.47
C PRO A 707 -3.46 3.72 -31.76
N TYR A 708 -2.41 2.88 -31.82
CA TYR A 708 -2.11 2.10 -33.02
C TYR A 708 -3.22 1.09 -33.40
N LEU A 709 -4.16 0.80 -32.51
CA LEU A 709 -5.30 -0.10 -32.80
C LEU A 709 -6.45 0.63 -33.51
N PHE A 710 -6.33 1.93 -33.73
CA PHE A 710 -7.36 2.76 -34.34
C PHE A 710 -6.79 3.58 -35.50
N ASN A 711 -7.66 3.90 -36.47
CA ASN A 711 -7.45 4.95 -37.43
C ASN A 711 -7.65 6.33 -36.76
N ASP A 712 -7.35 7.42 -37.48
CA ASP A 712 -7.51 8.80 -36.95
C ASP A 712 -8.95 9.16 -36.62
N ASP A 713 -9.91 8.50 -37.22
CA ASP A 713 -11.36 8.62 -36.94
C ASP A 713 -11.86 7.71 -35.81
N MET A 714 -10.95 7.07 -35.07
CA MET A 714 -11.24 6.11 -34.01
C MET A 714 -11.95 4.83 -34.47
N THR A 715 -12.04 4.54 -35.76
CA THR A 715 -12.42 3.23 -36.24
C THR A 715 -11.29 2.22 -36.04
N PRO A 716 -11.58 0.91 -35.84
CA PRO A 716 -10.53 -0.09 -35.68
C PRO A 716 -9.57 -0.14 -36.89
N ALA A 717 -8.28 -0.12 -36.64
CA ALA A 717 -7.27 -0.23 -37.68
C ALA A 717 -7.19 -1.67 -38.22
N GLN A 718 -6.91 -1.81 -39.52
CA GLN A 718 -6.72 -3.12 -40.13
C GLN A 718 -5.39 -3.72 -39.64
N ARG A 719 -5.47 -4.87 -38.98
CA ARG A 719 -4.32 -5.55 -38.40
C ARG A 719 -3.73 -6.59 -39.35
N PRO A 720 -2.39 -6.71 -39.42
CA PRO A 720 -1.75 -7.85 -40.06
C PRO A 720 -2.03 -9.14 -39.28
N ILE A 721 -1.95 -10.27 -39.97
CA ILE A 721 -2.18 -11.58 -39.35
C ILE A 721 -0.95 -12.44 -39.57
N ILE A 722 -0.34 -12.93 -38.49
CA ILE A 722 0.66 -13.99 -38.53
C ILE A 722 -0.10 -15.31 -38.76
N PHE A 723 0.02 -15.84 -39.98
CA PHE A 723 -0.65 -17.06 -40.40
C PHE A 723 0.02 -18.31 -39.81
N ALA A 724 1.35 -18.37 -39.88
CA ALA A 724 2.16 -19.47 -39.35
C ALA A 724 3.55 -18.98 -38.96
N VAL A 725 4.21 -19.74 -38.11
CA VAL A 725 5.63 -19.57 -37.78
C VAL A 725 6.30 -20.93 -37.92
N ASN A 726 7.47 -20.98 -38.55
CA ASN A 726 8.32 -22.19 -38.60
C ASN A 726 9.63 -21.90 -37.86
N SER A 727 10.10 -22.85 -37.08
CA SER A 727 11.40 -22.80 -36.43
C SER A 727 12.11 -24.16 -36.56
N PRO A 728 13.44 -24.22 -36.49
CA PRO A 728 14.16 -25.47 -36.58
C PRO A 728 13.69 -26.51 -35.57
N GLY A 729 13.29 -27.68 -36.02
CA GLY A 729 12.76 -28.77 -35.19
C GLY A 729 11.28 -28.64 -34.78
N PHE A 730 10.61 -27.49 -35.03
CA PHE A 730 9.21 -27.24 -34.68
C PHE A 730 8.48 -26.54 -35.83
N GLN A 731 7.75 -27.32 -36.65
CA GLN A 731 6.99 -26.75 -37.77
C GLN A 731 5.84 -25.83 -37.35
N ASP A 732 5.36 -25.96 -36.12
CA ASP A 732 4.38 -25.06 -35.52
C ASP A 732 5.00 -23.77 -34.93
N GLY A 733 6.35 -23.68 -34.96
CA GLY A 733 7.09 -22.47 -34.53
C GLY A 733 6.99 -22.12 -33.03
N ARG A 734 6.53 -23.06 -32.20
CA ARG A 734 6.31 -22.77 -30.77
C ARG A 734 7.60 -22.61 -29.96
N VAL A 735 8.72 -23.19 -30.42
CA VAL A 735 10.02 -23.15 -29.71
C VAL A 735 11.12 -22.73 -30.69
N ALA A 736 12.00 -21.87 -30.24
CA ALA A 736 13.22 -21.49 -30.97
C ALA A 736 14.40 -21.35 -29.99
N LYS A 737 15.62 -21.33 -30.52
CA LYS A 737 16.86 -21.06 -29.78
C LYS A 737 17.45 -19.72 -30.15
N ALA A 738 18.21 -19.12 -29.25
CA ALA A 738 19.06 -17.98 -29.58
C ALA A 738 19.97 -18.34 -30.77
N GLY A 739 20.11 -17.42 -31.73
CA GLY A 739 20.87 -17.64 -32.96
C GLY A 739 20.19 -18.47 -34.04
N SER A 740 19.05 -19.11 -33.78
CA SER A 740 18.32 -19.85 -34.80
C SER A 740 17.55 -18.92 -35.74
N THR A 741 17.23 -19.44 -36.93
CA THR A 741 16.45 -18.72 -37.94
C THR A 741 15.01 -19.21 -37.90
N ILE A 742 14.04 -18.30 -37.77
CA ILE A 742 12.61 -18.56 -37.85
C ILE A 742 12.03 -17.95 -39.14
N THR A 743 10.95 -18.51 -39.65
CA THR A 743 10.18 -17.96 -40.76
C THR A 743 8.75 -17.67 -40.32
N VAL A 744 8.35 -16.41 -40.46
CA VAL A 744 7.03 -15.88 -40.12
C VAL A 744 6.22 -15.68 -41.39
N PHE A 745 5.09 -16.34 -41.52
CA PHE A 745 4.22 -16.25 -42.69
C PHE A 745 3.04 -15.30 -42.37
N MET A 746 2.91 -14.29 -43.25
CA MET A 746 1.87 -13.29 -43.14
C MET A 746 0.70 -13.54 -44.10
N ASN A 747 -0.45 -13.00 -43.79
CA ASN A 747 -1.65 -13.07 -44.62
C ASN A 747 -1.55 -12.25 -45.92
N TYR A 748 -0.65 -11.24 -45.97
CA TYR A 748 -0.42 -10.41 -47.15
C TYR A 748 1.07 -10.29 -47.48
N PRO A 749 1.44 -10.18 -48.76
CA PRO A 749 2.84 -10.05 -49.21
C PRO A 749 3.31 -8.59 -49.13
N THR A 750 3.13 -7.92 -47.99
CA THR A 750 3.56 -6.56 -47.73
C THR A 750 4.72 -6.53 -46.74
N GLU A 751 5.38 -5.41 -46.63
CA GLU A 751 6.43 -5.24 -45.64
C GLU A 751 5.82 -5.22 -44.24
N HIS A 752 6.48 -5.89 -43.32
CA HIS A 752 6.15 -5.89 -41.89
C HIS A 752 7.45 -5.78 -41.08
N THR A 753 7.42 -4.98 -40.03
CA THR A 753 8.45 -5.05 -38.99
C THR A 753 8.07 -6.08 -37.96
N LEU A 754 9.05 -6.81 -37.46
CA LEU A 754 8.82 -7.86 -36.45
C LEU A 754 9.49 -7.49 -35.13
N ALA A 755 8.87 -7.89 -34.03
CA ALA A 755 9.44 -7.72 -32.71
C ALA A 755 9.04 -8.86 -31.79
N LEU A 756 9.96 -9.23 -30.89
CA LEU A 756 9.64 -10.03 -29.71
C LEU A 756 9.47 -9.10 -28.50
N VAL A 757 8.44 -9.36 -27.71
CA VAL A 757 8.26 -8.74 -26.41
C VAL A 757 8.16 -9.84 -25.36
N ARG A 758 9.09 -9.89 -24.41
CA ARG A 758 9.07 -10.91 -23.36
C ARG A 758 7.82 -10.73 -22.50
N MET A 759 7.10 -11.82 -22.22
CA MET A 759 5.88 -11.78 -21.40
C MET A 759 6.22 -11.28 -20.00
N GLY A 760 5.41 -10.35 -19.50
CA GLY A 760 5.67 -9.64 -18.26
C GLY A 760 5.28 -10.41 -17.01
N SER A 761 6.04 -10.19 -15.96
CA SER A 761 5.69 -10.45 -14.56
C SER A 761 5.91 -9.17 -13.76
N VAL A 762 4.88 -8.69 -13.09
CA VAL A 762 4.88 -7.36 -12.52
C VAL A 762 4.45 -7.37 -11.07
N THR A 763 5.07 -6.54 -10.26
CA THR A 763 4.60 -6.16 -8.92
C THR A 763 4.96 -4.70 -8.68
N HIS A 764 4.01 -3.92 -8.16
CA HIS A 764 4.22 -2.48 -7.96
C HIS A 764 4.59 -1.79 -9.31
N SER A 765 5.67 -1.01 -9.33
CA SER A 765 6.20 -0.39 -10.56
C SER A 765 7.28 -1.22 -11.27
N VAL A 766 7.52 -2.47 -10.82
CA VAL A 766 8.63 -3.32 -11.30
C VAL A 766 8.14 -4.42 -12.20
N ASN A 767 8.64 -4.47 -13.43
CA ASN A 767 8.45 -5.55 -14.40
C ASN A 767 9.80 -5.91 -15.04
N SER A 768 10.61 -6.67 -14.30
CA SER A 768 11.98 -7.03 -14.72
C SER A 768 12.03 -8.06 -15.86
N ASP A 769 10.95 -8.78 -16.12
CA ASP A 769 10.85 -9.70 -17.25
C ASP A 769 10.61 -8.98 -18.57
N GLN A 770 9.96 -7.83 -18.55
CA GLN A 770 9.56 -7.10 -19.74
C GLN A 770 10.78 -6.54 -20.48
N ARG A 771 10.94 -6.93 -21.75
CA ARG A 771 11.88 -6.32 -22.70
C ARG A 771 11.39 -6.51 -24.13
N ARG A 772 11.75 -5.56 -25.01
CA ARG A 772 11.46 -5.64 -26.44
C ARG A 772 12.74 -5.90 -27.23
N ILE A 773 12.63 -6.75 -28.23
CA ILE A 773 13.71 -7.13 -29.14
C ILE A 773 13.22 -6.84 -30.56
N PRO A 774 13.62 -5.74 -31.18
CA PRO A 774 13.36 -5.50 -32.60
C PRO A 774 14.08 -6.55 -33.44
N LEU A 775 13.41 -7.08 -34.47
CA LEU A 775 13.93 -8.13 -35.30
C LEU A 775 14.19 -7.62 -36.73
N ASN A 776 15.40 -7.82 -37.24
CA ASN A 776 15.71 -7.59 -38.61
C ASN A 776 15.22 -8.80 -39.42
N ASN A 777 14.37 -8.57 -40.41
CA ASN A 777 13.82 -9.65 -41.24
C ASN A 777 14.09 -9.39 -42.72
N VAL A 778 14.22 -10.51 -43.47
CA VAL A 778 14.27 -10.52 -44.92
C VAL A 778 12.95 -11.08 -45.43
N ARG A 779 12.27 -10.30 -46.27
CA ARG A 779 10.99 -10.65 -46.84
C ARG A 779 11.14 -11.38 -48.16
N THR A 780 10.42 -12.46 -48.34
CA THR A 780 10.20 -13.15 -49.63
C THR A 780 8.71 -13.47 -49.77
N ASN A 781 8.00 -12.73 -50.60
CA ASN A 781 6.54 -12.73 -50.69
C ASN A 781 5.87 -12.48 -49.33
N ALA A 782 5.05 -13.40 -48.85
CA ALA A 782 4.39 -13.31 -47.54
C ALA A 782 5.21 -13.93 -46.39
N ALA A 783 6.43 -14.37 -46.64
CA ALA A 783 7.32 -14.97 -45.65
C ALA A 783 8.39 -13.96 -45.23
N HIS A 784 8.60 -13.85 -43.93
CA HIS A 784 9.64 -13.04 -43.30
C HIS A 784 10.61 -13.93 -42.55
N THR A 785 11.85 -14.02 -43.04
CA THR A 785 12.90 -14.82 -42.41
C THR A 785 13.70 -13.95 -41.45
N VAL A 786 13.88 -14.43 -40.23
CA VAL A 786 14.54 -13.74 -39.14
C VAL A 786 15.58 -14.63 -38.49
N THR A 787 16.82 -14.17 -38.41
CA THR A 787 17.83 -14.77 -37.52
C THR A 787 17.74 -14.10 -36.16
N LEU A 788 17.41 -14.89 -35.15
CA LEU A 788 17.27 -14.42 -33.76
C LEU A 788 18.62 -14.01 -33.17
N PRO A 789 18.70 -13.05 -32.24
CA PRO A 789 19.94 -12.71 -31.56
C PRO A 789 20.64 -13.94 -30.97
N THR A 790 21.96 -14.03 -31.14
CA THR A 790 22.77 -15.15 -30.64
C THR A 790 23.07 -15.05 -29.17
N ASP A 791 23.11 -13.84 -28.63
CA ASP A 791 23.42 -13.59 -27.24
C ASP A 791 22.16 -13.82 -26.36
N SER A 792 22.23 -14.80 -25.44
CA SER A 792 21.17 -15.11 -24.51
C SER A 792 20.96 -14.04 -23.43
N GLY A 793 21.85 -13.06 -23.30
CA GLY A 793 21.66 -11.88 -22.45
C GLY A 793 20.79 -10.80 -23.12
N ILE A 794 20.75 -10.79 -24.46
CA ILE A 794 19.82 -9.97 -25.26
C ILE A 794 18.48 -10.70 -25.39
N LEU A 795 18.52 -11.95 -25.86
CA LEU A 795 17.36 -12.83 -26.01
C LEU A 795 17.33 -13.83 -24.84
N LEU A 796 16.84 -13.41 -23.69
CA LEU A 796 16.74 -14.26 -22.49
C LEU A 796 15.88 -15.51 -22.75
N PRO A 797 16.19 -16.65 -22.13
CA PRO A 797 15.32 -17.82 -22.19
C PRO A 797 13.96 -17.52 -21.53
N GLY A 798 12.87 -18.00 -22.12
CA GLY A 798 11.50 -17.80 -21.64
C GLY A 798 10.48 -17.58 -22.75
N TYR A 799 9.33 -17.06 -22.42
CA TYR A 799 8.23 -16.87 -23.35
C TYR A 799 8.10 -15.43 -23.84
N TYR A 800 7.80 -15.31 -25.12
CA TYR A 800 7.69 -14.06 -25.84
C TYR A 800 6.40 -13.98 -26.64
N TYR A 801 5.90 -12.76 -26.77
CA TYR A 801 5.01 -12.36 -27.84
C TYR A 801 5.80 -12.06 -29.11
N LEU A 802 5.51 -12.75 -30.18
CA LEU A 802 5.99 -12.38 -31.52
C LEU A 802 4.90 -11.56 -32.21
N PHE A 803 5.20 -10.29 -32.45
CA PHE A 803 4.32 -9.36 -33.18
C PHE A 803 4.87 -9.07 -34.57
N ALA A 804 3.94 -8.83 -35.50
CA ALA A 804 4.23 -8.22 -36.80
C ALA A 804 3.48 -6.90 -36.89
N MET A 805 4.15 -5.81 -37.26
CA MET A 805 3.56 -4.49 -37.46
C MET A 805 3.54 -4.15 -38.94
N ASN A 806 2.43 -3.58 -39.43
CA ASN A 806 2.39 -3.03 -40.79
C ASN A 806 3.13 -1.66 -40.87
N ASP A 807 3.13 -1.04 -42.03
CA ASP A 807 3.75 0.27 -42.31
C ASP A 807 3.23 1.44 -41.46
N LYS A 808 2.03 1.31 -40.89
CA LYS A 808 1.43 2.27 -39.95
C LYS A 808 1.73 1.94 -38.49
N GLY A 809 2.51 0.91 -38.20
CA GLY A 809 2.81 0.46 -36.83
C GLY A 809 1.68 -0.30 -36.15
N VAL A 810 0.63 -0.70 -36.88
CA VAL A 810 -0.49 -1.49 -36.33
C VAL A 810 -0.01 -2.94 -36.09
N PRO A 811 -0.06 -3.47 -34.86
CA PRO A 811 0.42 -4.82 -34.56
C PRO A 811 -0.59 -5.90 -34.94
N SER A 812 -0.09 -7.08 -35.29
CA SER A 812 -0.88 -8.32 -35.28
C SER A 812 -1.36 -8.66 -33.86
N VAL A 813 -2.24 -9.64 -33.73
CA VAL A 813 -2.29 -10.46 -32.50
C VAL A 813 -0.99 -11.24 -32.43
N ALA A 814 -0.41 -11.37 -31.25
CA ALA A 814 0.88 -12.03 -31.06
C ALA A 814 0.77 -13.55 -31.24
N ARG A 815 1.85 -14.14 -31.74
CA ARG A 815 2.10 -15.58 -31.57
C ARG A 815 3.01 -15.79 -30.35
N THR A 816 2.68 -16.78 -29.54
CA THR A 816 3.55 -17.18 -28.43
C THR A 816 4.76 -17.92 -28.95
N LEU A 817 5.95 -17.55 -28.53
CA LEU A 817 7.21 -18.19 -28.87
C LEU A 817 8.01 -18.45 -27.60
N GLN A 818 8.41 -19.70 -27.37
CA GLN A 818 9.33 -20.05 -26.31
C GLN A 818 10.77 -19.99 -26.82
N ILE A 819 11.63 -19.30 -26.11
CA ILE A 819 13.08 -19.25 -26.36
C ILE A 819 13.77 -20.16 -25.35
N THR A 820 14.55 -21.11 -25.85
CA THR A 820 15.36 -22.03 -25.04
C THR A 820 16.84 -21.77 -25.21
N LEU A 821 17.64 -22.23 -24.23
CA LEU A 821 19.11 -22.19 -24.26
C LEU A 821 19.68 -23.20 -25.24
#